data_97f327740608ef3af796917a5a0f6e65
#
_entry.id   97f327740608ef3af796917a5a0f6e65
#
_cell.length_a   1.000
_cell.length_b   1.000
_cell.length_c   1.000
_cell.angle_alpha   90.00
_cell.angle_beta   90.00
_cell.angle_gamma   90.00
#
_symmetry.space_group_name_H-M   'P 1'
#
loop_
_entity.id
_entity.type
_entity.pdbx_description
1 polymer ?
#
loop_
_entity_poly.entity_id
_entity_poly.type
_entity_poly.pdbx_seq_one_letter_code
_entity_poly.pdbx_strand_id
1 'polypeptide(L)'
;MVSLAATFGRGAMTNHWRDIRHADLMLINGANPAEAHPVGFQWMMRAKIERGGKMIHTDPRFTRTSAVSDKHLRIRTGTDVAYFGGLINYVLQNNLEHKEYVRFATNASFVIKESYNFTDGMFNGFDEAKKVYDTTAWAYEIGPDGFAVQDIDHPRSVLNLMRAHYSRYTPEMVERITGIQRADFLEVAKLVGEMGRPDKVMTIIYAVGLTHHTTGVQLIRSGALLQLLLGNMGRPGGGMNAERGHANIQGNTDHAISWDILPGYLRIPAPGQKNIDDYIARSAAKKLHANSLNFFGANYRKFLVSLLKSWYGDAATAANDFAFAHLPKPASDASWLSIFDAALRGKMEGLMLSGMTATSIGPDSNQVLQALSNLKWLCVMDAYSTTSSEFWREPSIDPSKVQTEVILLPATHWIEKDGSFTNSGRWAQWKEAVLPPEGEARHDHWILAEVFDRVRALYKEQGGKYPEPVLQLVMPYKDVRRPELDEIAKEINGKDLITGQRLTGFALLKDDGTTTAGDWIYTGHYPESGNLTKRRDGIQDPAKNDPTGMGYYPNWAWSWPANRRVLYNRASADSLGRPWDPKRVGIQWDAVTGRWTGDVPDYPATADPAKPDSPLPFIMTGEGTGRLFSNGVADGPFPEHYEPIESPIDNPLHPKVSATPVAFKYDERAGRPNRFGTSADYPYVATSYRLTEHEHYVTQHVDQLVALQPEAFVEVPAELAKEKGIATGDRVRVSSKRGKLEVRAVVTARLGPLTIDGKKVYQIGIPIHWGFVGINTSQHWLANALTPFVGDASSRTPEFKAFLVNIEKM
;
A
#
# COMPACT_ATOMS: atom_id res chain seq x y z
N MET A 1 1.62 0.57 1.87
CA MET A 1 2.65 -0.17 2.63
C MET A 1 3.67 0.79 3.21
N VAL A 2 4.51 1.42 2.39
CA VAL A 2 5.60 2.32 2.82
C VAL A 2 5.12 3.41 3.79
N SER A 3 4.04 4.12 3.46
CA SER A 3 3.46 5.20 4.29
C SER A 3 3.13 4.75 5.72
N LEU A 4 2.38 3.64 5.85
CA LEU A 4 1.95 3.15 7.15
C LEU A 4 3.11 2.50 7.93
N ALA A 5 4.04 1.83 7.23
CA ALA A 5 5.25 1.31 7.85
C ALA A 5 6.15 2.43 8.39
N ALA A 6 6.33 3.52 7.62
CA ALA A 6 7.08 4.68 8.05
C ALA A 6 6.44 5.40 9.24
N THR A 7 5.12 5.34 9.37
CA THR A 7 4.36 6.02 10.45
C THR A 7 4.16 5.12 11.67
N PHE A 8 3.82 3.85 11.46
CA PHE A 8 3.40 2.92 12.54
C PHE A 8 4.30 1.70 12.70
N GLY A 9 5.28 1.52 11.82
CA GLY A 9 6.18 0.37 11.81
C GLY A 9 5.67 -0.85 11.03
N ARG A 10 4.41 -0.87 10.59
CA ARG A 10 3.83 -1.91 9.73
C ARG A 10 2.90 -1.34 8.67
N GLY A 11 3.03 -1.83 7.47
CA GLY A 11 2.20 -1.44 6.32
C GLY A 11 0.99 -2.34 6.13
N ALA A 12 -0.05 -2.17 6.95
CA ALA A 12 -1.30 -2.92 6.85
C ALA A 12 -2.50 -2.05 7.22
N MET A 13 -3.69 -2.44 6.80
CA MET A 13 -4.95 -1.91 7.35
C MET A 13 -4.94 -2.12 8.87
N THR A 14 -5.11 -1.07 9.64
CA THR A 14 -4.86 -1.12 11.08
C THR A 14 -6.00 -1.73 11.87
N ASN A 15 -7.22 -1.58 11.35
CA ASN A 15 -8.43 -2.20 11.91
C ASN A 15 -8.98 -3.19 10.88
N HIS A 16 -9.83 -4.11 11.26
CA HIS A 16 -10.50 -4.97 10.28
C HIS A 16 -11.84 -4.38 9.82
N TRP A 17 -12.41 -4.90 8.74
CA TRP A 17 -13.65 -4.38 8.14
C TRP A 17 -14.80 -4.19 9.13
N ARG A 18 -15.07 -5.20 9.96
CA ARG A 18 -16.20 -5.17 10.90
C ARG A 18 -16.02 -4.16 12.03
N ASP A 19 -14.80 -3.74 12.30
CA ASP A 19 -14.49 -2.76 13.33
C ASP A 19 -14.95 -1.34 12.95
N ILE A 20 -15.03 -1.06 11.65
CA ILE A 20 -15.48 0.24 11.11
C ILE A 20 -16.85 0.64 11.65
N ARG A 21 -17.73 -0.33 11.98
CA ARG A 21 -19.06 -0.08 12.59
C ARG A 21 -19.00 0.74 13.88
N HIS A 22 -17.85 0.83 14.52
CA HIS A 22 -17.68 1.56 15.79
C HIS A 22 -17.27 3.02 15.59
N ALA A 23 -17.06 3.49 14.35
CA ALA A 23 -16.68 4.86 14.04
C ALA A 23 -17.83 5.87 14.25
N ASP A 24 -17.50 7.06 14.77
CA ASP A 24 -18.39 8.22 14.82
C ASP A 24 -18.27 9.09 13.57
N LEU A 25 -17.09 9.10 12.94
CA LEU A 25 -16.81 9.79 11.68
C LEU A 25 -15.99 8.89 10.76
N MET A 26 -16.36 8.82 9.51
CA MET A 26 -15.65 8.12 8.45
C MET A 26 -15.22 9.12 7.38
N LEU A 27 -13.91 9.33 7.21
CA LEU A 27 -13.36 10.08 6.09
C LEU A 27 -12.97 9.06 4.99
N ILE A 28 -13.64 9.12 3.86
CA ILE A 28 -13.39 8.25 2.70
C ILE A 28 -12.72 9.10 1.63
N ASN A 29 -11.45 8.82 1.35
CA ASN A 29 -10.62 9.62 0.44
C ASN A 29 -10.07 8.75 -0.70
N GLY A 30 -10.35 9.14 -1.93
CA GLY A 30 -9.83 8.44 -3.11
C GLY A 30 -10.20 6.95 -3.16
N ALA A 31 -11.39 6.63 -2.68
CA ALA A 31 -11.97 5.29 -2.61
C ALA A 31 -13.46 5.32 -2.94
N ASN A 32 -13.96 4.26 -3.56
CA ASN A 32 -15.39 4.10 -3.86
C ASN A 32 -15.90 2.74 -3.32
N PRO A 33 -15.93 2.57 -1.99
CA PRO A 33 -16.26 1.29 -1.38
C PRO A 33 -17.66 0.77 -1.69
N ALA A 34 -18.64 1.63 -1.95
CA ALA A 34 -19.97 1.19 -2.32
C ALA A 34 -19.99 0.37 -3.63
N GLU A 35 -19.03 0.63 -4.53
CA GLU A 35 -18.88 -0.10 -5.80
C GLU A 35 -17.77 -1.15 -5.73
N ALA A 36 -16.60 -0.80 -5.21
CA ALA A 36 -15.41 -1.65 -5.25
C ALA A 36 -15.31 -2.65 -4.08
N HIS A 37 -15.94 -2.35 -2.95
CA HIS A 37 -15.90 -3.17 -1.73
C HIS A 37 -17.29 -3.31 -1.08
N PRO A 38 -18.32 -3.75 -1.82
CA PRO A 38 -19.72 -3.65 -1.38
C PRO A 38 -20.00 -4.42 -0.08
N VAL A 39 -19.33 -5.55 0.14
CA VAL A 39 -19.48 -6.34 1.38
C VAL A 39 -18.82 -5.61 2.57
N GLY A 40 -17.66 -4.98 2.37
CA GLY A 40 -17.00 -4.13 3.37
C GLY A 40 -17.82 -2.87 3.68
N PHE A 41 -18.42 -2.28 2.67
CA PHE A 41 -19.23 -1.07 2.79
C PHE A 41 -20.43 -1.20 3.74
N GLN A 42 -20.96 -2.40 3.91
CA GLN A 42 -22.02 -2.66 4.88
C GLN A 42 -21.65 -2.24 6.30
N TRP A 43 -20.37 -2.35 6.68
CA TRP A 43 -19.92 -1.96 8.01
C TRP A 43 -19.86 -0.45 8.19
N MET A 44 -19.60 0.29 7.11
CA MET A 44 -19.72 1.75 7.09
C MET A 44 -21.18 2.20 7.24
N MET A 45 -22.07 1.53 6.52
CA MET A 45 -23.52 1.79 6.65
C MET A 45 -24.03 1.44 8.05
N ARG A 46 -23.51 0.38 8.68
CA ARG A 46 -23.85 0.07 10.07
C ARG A 46 -23.39 1.14 11.05
N ALA A 47 -22.19 1.70 10.89
CA ALA A 47 -21.75 2.83 11.71
C ALA A 47 -22.74 4.00 11.60
N LYS A 48 -23.20 4.29 10.38
CA LYS A 48 -24.17 5.35 10.11
C LYS A 48 -25.53 5.07 10.76
N ILE A 49 -26.06 3.86 10.59
CA ILE A 49 -27.43 3.48 11.04
C ILE A 49 -27.46 3.22 12.56
N GLU A 50 -26.51 2.47 13.09
CA GLU A 50 -26.54 2.01 14.49
C GLU A 50 -26.01 3.08 15.46
N ARG A 51 -25.14 4.00 15.01
CA ARG A 51 -24.45 4.96 15.87
C ARG A 51 -24.67 6.42 15.49
N GLY A 52 -25.31 6.69 14.35
CA GLY A 52 -25.38 8.05 13.78
C GLY A 52 -24.02 8.56 13.28
N GLY A 53 -23.10 7.65 12.97
CA GLY A 53 -21.78 7.98 12.42
C GLY A 53 -21.90 8.77 11.12
N LYS A 54 -21.09 9.81 10.96
CA LYS A 54 -21.06 10.65 9.76
C LYS A 54 -20.10 10.10 8.73
N MET A 55 -20.43 10.26 7.46
CA MET A 55 -19.61 9.83 6.32
C MET A 55 -19.30 11.03 5.43
N ILE A 56 -18.04 11.36 5.29
CA ILE A 56 -17.52 12.41 4.40
C ILE A 56 -16.75 11.72 3.28
N HIS A 57 -17.16 11.96 2.05
CA HIS A 57 -16.49 11.41 0.87
C HIS A 57 -15.76 12.50 0.11
N THR A 58 -14.43 12.37 -0.01
CA THR A 58 -13.56 13.28 -0.75
C THR A 58 -13.04 12.58 -1.99
N ASP A 59 -13.55 12.97 -3.16
CA ASP A 59 -13.22 12.34 -4.43
C ASP A 59 -13.49 13.35 -5.58
N PRO A 60 -12.70 13.36 -6.66
CA PRO A 60 -12.95 14.23 -7.82
C PRO A 60 -14.28 13.93 -8.50
N ARG A 61 -14.76 12.71 -8.41
CA ARG A 61 -15.94 12.19 -9.07
C ARG A 61 -17.06 11.88 -8.06
N PHE A 62 -18.28 12.30 -8.33
CA PHE A 62 -19.46 11.88 -7.55
C PHE A 62 -19.78 10.42 -7.88
N THR A 63 -19.75 9.55 -6.85
CA THR A 63 -19.92 8.10 -6.99
C THR A 63 -21.08 7.57 -6.17
N ARG A 64 -21.35 6.26 -6.19
CA ARG A 64 -22.35 5.63 -5.31
C ARG A 64 -21.99 5.80 -3.82
N THR A 65 -20.73 5.85 -3.48
CA THR A 65 -20.30 6.21 -2.11
C THR A 65 -20.70 7.64 -1.77
N SER A 66 -20.50 8.59 -2.69
CA SER A 66 -20.91 9.99 -2.51
C SER A 66 -22.42 10.12 -2.26
N ALA A 67 -23.21 9.33 -2.99
CA ALA A 67 -24.67 9.40 -2.95
C ALA A 67 -25.28 9.06 -1.57
N VAL A 68 -24.56 8.30 -0.74
CA VAL A 68 -25.00 7.90 0.62
C VAL A 68 -24.19 8.56 1.72
N SER A 69 -23.18 9.36 1.37
CA SER A 69 -22.38 10.16 2.30
C SER A 69 -23.16 11.37 2.79
N ASP A 70 -22.85 11.84 4.00
CA ASP A 70 -23.45 13.06 4.55
C ASP A 70 -22.92 14.30 3.82
N LYS A 71 -21.68 14.22 3.29
CA LYS A 71 -21.10 15.29 2.47
C LYS A 71 -20.13 14.69 1.44
N HIS A 72 -20.17 15.21 0.22
CA HIS A 72 -19.19 14.99 -0.83
C HIS A 72 -18.37 16.25 -1.05
N LEU A 73 -17.04 16.13 -0.93
CA LEU A 73 -16.09 17.18 -1.27
C LEU A 73 -15.44 16.83 -2.61
N ARG A 74 -15.72 17.64 -3.63
CA ARG A 74 -15.02 17.50 -4.91
C ARG A 74 -13.63 18.10 -4.79
N ILE A 75 -12.60 17.30 -5.01
CA ILE A 75 -11.20 17.68 -4.90
C ILE A 75 -10.49 17.61 -6.24
N ARG A 76 -9.52 18.47 -6.48
CA ARG A 76 -8.58 18.28 -7.58
C ARG A 76 -7.65 17.11 -7.27
N THR A 77 -7.48 16.21 -8.24
CA THR A 77 -6.64 15.01 -8.07
C THR A 77 -5.20 15.37 -7.68
N GLY A 78 -4.61 14.60 -6.76
CA GLY A 78 -3.23 14.75 -6.31
C GLY A 78 -3.00 15.87 -5.30
N THR A 79 -4.05 16.47 -4.72
CA THR A 79 -3.93 17.58 -3.77
C THR A 79 -4.33 17.23 -2.34
N ASP A 80 -4.47 15.96 -2.03
CA ASP A 80 -4.93 15.47 -0.72
C ASP A 80 -3.99 15.82 0.43
N VAL A 81 -2.67 16.03 0.17
CA VAL A 81 -1.73 16.54 1.20
C VAL A 81 -2.18 17.92 1.66
N ALA A 82 -2.61 18.80 0.75
CA ALA A 82 -3.11 20.12 1.12
C ALA A 82 -4.42 20.04 1.91
N TYR A 83 -5.32 19.14 1.53
CA TYR A 83 -6.57 18.88 2.26
C TYR A 83 -6.28 18.38 3.69
N PHE A 84 -5.52 17.31 3.85
CA PHE A 84 -5.15 16.79 5.17
C PHE A 84 -4.26 17.76 5.95
N GLY A 85 -3.34 18.46 5.28
CA GLY A 85 -2.51 19.50 5.88
C GLY A 85 -3.35 20.62 6.48
N GLY A 86 -4.42 21.03 5.79
CA GLY A 86 -5.39 21.99 6.31
C GLY A 86 -6.16 21.46 7.53
N LEU A 87 -6.56 20.18 7.53
CA LEU A 87 -7.20 19.55 8.70
C LEU A 87 -6.24 19.47 9.89
N ILE A 88 -4.98 19.10 9.66
CA ILE A 88 -3.91 19.07 10.67
C ILE A 88 -3.70 20.50 11.23
N ASN A 89 -3.60 21.51 10.37
CA ASN A 89 -3.48 22.90 10.78
C ASN A 89 -4.66 23.34 11.64
N TYR A 90 -5.90 23.06 11.20
CA TYR A 90 -7.09 23.40 11.96
C TYR A 90 -7.09 22.77 13.36
N VAL A 91 -6.74 21.49 13.47
CA VAL A 91 -6.64 20.78 14.76
C VAL A 91 -5.59 21.42 15.66
N LEU A 92 -4.38 21.68 15.14
CA LEU A 92 -3.26 22.20 15.92
C LEU A 92 -3.47 23.67 16.33
N GLN A 93 -3.98 24.53 15.45
CA GLN A 93 -4.19 25.94 15.76
C GLN A 93 -5.34 26.17 16.74
N ASN A 94 -6.31 25.25 16.80
CA ASN A 94 -7.44 25.32 17.74
C ASN A 94 -7.24 24.44 18.98
N ASN A 95 -6.07 23.81 19.16
CA ASN A 95 -5.73 22.91 20.27
C ASN A 95 -6.73 21.77 20.47
N LEU A 96 -7.16 21.16 19.35
CA LEU A 96 -8.16 20.08 19.30
C LEU A 96 -7.53 18.68 19.26
N GLU A 97 -6.20 18.59 19.31
CA GLU A 97 -5.50 17.32 19.41
C GLU A 97 -5.79 16.59 20.73
N HIS A 98 -5.79 15.27 20.72
CA HIS A 98 -5.91 14.45 21.94
C HIS A 98 -4.60 14.49 22.73
N LYS A 99 -4.42 15.50 23.58
CA LYS A 99 -3.14 15.87 24.20
C LYS A 99 -2.46 14.74 24.94
N GLU A 100 -3.22 13.97 25.74
CA GLU A 100 -2.65 12.85 26.50
C GLU A 100 -2.18 11.73 25.58
N TYR A 101 -2.97 11.38 24.57
CA TYR A 101 -2.60 10.40 23.57
C TYR A 101 -1.35 10.83 22.79
N VAL A 102 -1.31 12.10 22.34
CA VAL A 102 -0.18 12.65 21.58
C VAL A 102 1.12 12.55 22.37
N ARG A 103 1.08 12.87 23.67
CA ARG A 103 2.24 12.75 24.57
C ARG A 103 2.66 11.32 24.82
N PHE A 104 1.73 10.41 24.98
CA PHE A 104 1.99 9.02 25.34
C PHE A 104 2.33 8.13 24.15
N ALA A 105 1.61 8.30 23.05
CA ALA A 105 1.60 7.33 21.94
C ALA A 105 2.30 7.82 20.68
N THR A 106 2.85 9.06 20.66
CA THR A 106 3.55 9.61 19.49
C THR A 106 4.95 10.12 19.84
N ASN A 107 5.76 10.35 18.81
CA ASN A 107 7.07 11.00 18.96
C ASN A 107 7.00 12.53 19.06
N ALA A 108 5.89 13.09 19.52
CA ALA A 108 5.65 14.52 19.62
C ALA A 108 6.69 15.29 20.46
N SER A 109 7.19 14.65 21.54
CA SER A 109 8.19 15.20 22.45
C SER A 109 9.64 15.05 21.96
N PHE A 110 9.91 14.27 20.89
CA PHE A 110 11.27 14.03 20.44
C PHE A 110 11.86 15.31 19.84
N VAL A 111 13.11 15.61 20.20
CA VAL A 111 13.83 16.81 19.75
C VAL A 111 14.57 16.50 18.46
N ILE A 112 14.41 17.34 17.46
CA ILE A 112 15.05 17.20 16.14
C ILE A 112 16.33 18.04 16.10
N LYS A 113 17.40 17.47 15.53
CA LYS A 113 18.70 18.14 15.37
C LYS A 113 18.58 19.48 14.67
N GLU A 114 19.47 20.41 15.03
CA GLU A 114 19.54 21.75 14.42
C GLU A 114 19.79 21.70 12.90
N SER A 115 20.43 20.64 12.42
CA SER A 115 20.69 20.45 10.99
C SER A 115 19.42 20.35 10.14
N TYR A 116 18.29 19.94 10.72
CA TYR A 116 17.02 19.89 9.99
C TYR A 116 16.46 21.29 9.71
N ASN A 117 16.11 21.53 8.47
CA ASN A 117 15.32 22.70 8.07
C ASN A 117 14.42 22.39 6.87
N PHE A 118 13.48 23.29 6.62
CA PHE A 118 12.62 23.31 5.44
C PHE A 118 12.49 24.73 4.94
N THR A 119 12.90 25.00 3.72
CA THR A 119 12.93 26.36 3.13
C THR A 119 12.51 26.30 1.67
N ASP A 120 11.62 27.19 1.25
CA ASP A 120 11.17 27.35 -0.14
C ASP A 120 10.74 26.04 -0.83
N GLY A 121 10.06 25.15 -0.10
CA GLY A 121 9.58 23.87 -0.63
C GLY A 121 10.63 22.76 -0.62
N MET A 122 11.79 22.97 -0.03
CA MET A 122 12.87 21.97 0.01
C MET A 122 13.24 21.60 1.45
N PHE A 123 13.36 20.32 1.72
CA PHE A 123 14.00 19.81 2.92
C PHE A 123 15.52 19.85 2.74
N ASN A 124 16.26 20.00 3.84
CA ASN A 124 17.71 19.90 3.79
C ASN A 124 18.18 18.49 3.41
N GLY A 125 19.41 18.38 2.91
CA GLY A 125 20.00 17.11 2.45
C GLY A 125 19.68 16.76 1.00
N PHE A 126 19.16 17.68 0.20
CA PHE A 126 18.89 17.44 -1.22
C PHE A 126 20.18 17.37 -2.04
N ASP A 127 20.37 16.28 -2.77
CA ASP A 127 21.44 16.07 -3.76
C ASP A 127 20.89 16.36 -5.16
N GLU A 128 21.26 17.52 -5.70
CA GLU A 128 20.77 17.97 -7.01
C GLU A 128 21.17 17.03 -8.16
N ALA A 129 22.37 16.43 -8.09
CA ALA A 129 22.87 15.55 -9.15
C ALA A 129 22.14 14.20 -9.19
N LYS A 130 21.79 13.68 -8.02
CA LYS A 130 21.09 12.38 -7.90
C LYS A 130 19.59 12.52 -7.79
N LYS A 131 19.08 13.74 -7.56
CA LYS A 131 17.63 14.00 -7.31
C LYS A 131 17.10 13.13 -6.17
N VAL A 132 17.80 13.11 -5.04
CA VAL A 132 17.41 12.38 -3.83
C VAL A 132 17.74 13.22 -2.60
N TYR A 133 17.10 12.92 -1.47
CA TYR A 133 17.48 13.45 -0.17
C TYR A 133 18.42 12.50 0.59
N ASP A 134 19.38 13.04 1.30
CA ASP A 134 20.06 12.35 2.40
C ASP A 134 19.14 12.40 3.63
N THR A 135 18.40 11.33 3.85
CA THR A 135 17.43 11.22 4.97
C THR A 135 18.11 11.17 6.35
N THR A 136 19.43 10.95 6.42
CA THR A 136 20.18 10.99 7.68
C THR A 136 20.29 12.41 8.24
N ALA A 137 20.08 13.41 7.40
CA ALA A 137 19.99 14.80 7.81
C ALA A 137 18.76 15.10 8.69
N TRP A 138 17.76 14.21 8.70
CA TRP A 138 16.51 14.31 9.46
C TRP A 138 16.59 13.43 10.72
N ALA A 139 17.44 13.77 11.64
CA ALA A 139 17.71 12.94 12.82
C ALA A 139 17.21 13.57 14.12
N TYR A 140 16.91 12.73 15.09
CA TYR A 140 16.70 13.14 16.47
C TYR A 140 18.01 13.53 17.16
N GLU A 141 17.94 14.44 18.14
CA GLU A 141 18.98 14.58 19.13
C GLU A 141 19.07 13.33 19.98
N ILE A 142 20.28 12.82 20.19
CA ILE A 142 20.53 11.61 20.98
C ILE A 142 21.22 12.00 22.27
N GLY A 143 20.63 11.63 23.40
CA GLY A 143 21.17 11.86 24.73
C GLY A 143 22.37 10.97 25.07
N PRO A 144 23.04 11.25 26.20
CA PRO A 144 24.18 10.45 26.68
C PRO A 144 23.83 8.98 26.98
N ASP A 145 22.56 8.67 27.20
CA ASP A 145 22.01 7.33 27.40
C ASP A 145 21.80 6.54 26.09
N GLY A 146 22.06 7.16 24.94
CA GLY A 146 21.92 6.57 23.62
C GLY A 146 20.47 6.59 23.07
N PHE A 147 19.53 7.21 23.76
CA PHE A 147 18.15 7.37 23.33
C PHE A 147 17.87 8.78 22.81
N ALA A 148 16.76 8.93 22.11
CA ALA A 148 16.33 10.24 21.61
C ALA A 148 15.94 11.15 22.78
N VAL A 149 16.41 12.41 22.74
CA VAL A 149 16.05 13.45 23.70
C VAL A 149 14.56 13.78 23.58
N GLN A 150 13.87 13.89 24.70
CA GLN A 150 12.46 14.18 24.75
C GLN A 150 12.18 15.41 25.60
N ASP A 151 11.60 16.41 24.98
CA ASP A 151 11.09 17.64 25.60
C ASP A 151 10.01 18.22 24.70
N ILE A 152 8.74 18.11 25.10
CA ILE A 152 7.61 18.57 24.27
C ILE A 152 7.57 20.09 24.13
N ASP A 153 8.12 20.83 25.09
CA ASP A 153 8.13 22.27 25.12
C ASP A 153 9.34 22.86 24.37
N HIS A 154 10.32 22.02 24.02
CA HIS A 154 11.48 22.45 23.23
C HIS A 154 11.05 23.03 21.87
N PRO A 155 11.61 24.16 21.41
CA PRO A 155 11.24 24.78 20.13
C PRO A 155 11.40 23.83 18.92
N ARG A 156 12.31 22.88 19.02
CA ARG A 156 12.56 21.86 18.00
C ARG A 156 11.96 20.49 18.32
N SER A 157 10.99 20.42 19.24
CA SER A 157 10.19 19.22 19.41
C SER A 157 9.41 18.93 18.11
N VAL A 158 9.18 17.66 17.83
CA VAL A 158 8.37 17.26 16.67
C VAL A 158 7.04 18.00 16.61
N LEU A 159 6.36 18.17 17.75
CA LEU A 159 5.07 18.86 17.80
C LEU A 159 5.18 20.34 17.42
N ASN A 160 6.18 21.05 17.93
CA ASN A 160 6.36 22.48 17.64
C ASN A 160 6.80 22.69 16.18
N LEU A 161 7.70 21.84 15.66
CA LEU A 161 8.05 21.87 14.25
C LEU A 161 6.84 21.57 13.35
N MET A 162 6.00 20.63 13.74
CA MET A 162 4.77 20.30 13.02
C MET A 162 3.78 21.47 13.03
N ARG A 163 3.58 22.14 14.14
CA ARG A 163 2.74 23.37 14.22
C ARG A 163 3.23 24.44 13.25
N ALA A 164 4.54 24.67 13.21
CA ALA A 164 5.15 25.63 12.30
C ALA A 164 5.00 25.18 10.83
N HIS A 165 5.26 23.93 10.53
CA HIS A 165 5.18 23.38 9.17
C HIS A 165 3.77 23.49 8.59
N TYR A 166 2.73 23.08 9.33
CA TYR A 166 1.36 23.07 8.83
C TYR A 166 0.64 24.41 8.95
N SER A 167 1.19 25.43 9.62
CA SER A 167 0.58 26.77 9.70
C SER A 167 0.31 27.42 8.34
N ARG A 168 1.03 27.00 7.29
CA ARG A 168 0.87 27.48 5.91
C ARG A 168 -0.39 26.96 5.22
N TYR A 169 -0.96 25.87 5.72
CA TYR A 169 -2.15 25.23 5.15
C TYR A 169 -3.42 25.85 5.72
N THR A 170 -3.62 27.15 5.47
CA THR A 170 -4.84 27.85 5.90
C THR A 170 -6.05 27.39 5.09
N PRO A 171 -7.29 27.59 5.57
CA PRO A 171 -8.48 27.25 4.79
C PRO A 171 -8.51 27.88 3.39
N GLU A 172 -8.00 29.10 3.25
CA GLU A 172 -7.84 29.80 1.97
C GLU A 172 -6.84 29.11 1.06
N MET A 173 -5.72 28.65 1.62
CA MET A 173 -4.70 27.92 0.85
C MET A 173 -5.22 26.56 0.41
N VAL A 174 -5.98 25.86 1.26
CA VAL A 174 -6.67 24.61 0.90
C VAL A 174 -7.60 24.83 -0.29
N GLU A 175 -8.43 25.86 -0.26
CA GLU A 175 -9.32 26.20 -1.37
C GLU A 175 -8.54 26.50 -2.66
N ARG A 176 -7.51 27.32 -2.59
CA ARG A 176 -6.66 27.68 -3.75
C ARG A 176 -6.02 26.46 -4.41
N ILE A 177 -5.57 25.48 -3.63
CA ILE A 177 -4.89 24.28 -4.14
C ILE A 177 -5.89 23.22 -4.60
N THR A 178 -6.88 22.90 -3.76
CA THR A 178 -7.74 21.73 -3.94
C THR A 178 -9.02 22.02 -4.72
N GLY A 179 -9.46 23.28 -4.71
CA GLY A 179 -10.77 23.68 -5.22
C GLY A 179 -11.96 23.36 -4.29
N ILE A 180 -11.70 22.78 -3.12
CA ILE A 180 -12.74 22.60 -2.11
C ILE A 180 -13.10 23.98 -1.57
N GLN A 181 -14.40 24.33 -1.59
CA GLN A 181 -14.84 25.63 -1.11
C GLN A 181 -14.52 25.76 0.38
N ARG A 182 -13.99 26.92 0.76
CA ARG A 182 -13.60 27.22 2.15
C ARG A 182 -14.68 26.91 3.18
N ALA A 183 -15.93 27.22 2.89
CA ALA A 183 -17.04 26.95 3.80
C ALA A 183 -17.25 25.44 4.03
N ASP A 184 -17.17 24.64 2.96
CA ASP A 184 -17.29 23.18 3.02
C ASP A 184 -16.11 22.56 3.76
N PHE A 185 -14.90 23.07 3.51
CA PHE A 185 -13.70 22.63 4.22
C PHE A 185 -13.83 22.89 5.73
N LEU A 186 -14.26 24.09 6.14
CA LEU A 186 -14.38 24.45 7.55
C LEU A 186 -15.47 23.64 8.27
N GLU A 187 -16.59 23.32 7.59
CA GLU A 187 -17.60 22.42 8.13
C GLU A 187 -17.02 21.04 8.46
N VAL A 188 -16.24 20.46 7.53
CA VAL A 188 -15.59 19.17 7.74
C VAL A 188 -14.47 19.27 8.79
N ALA A 189 -13.67 20.33 8.78
CA ALA A 189 -12.61 20.55 9.75
C ALA A 189 -13.15 20.62 11.20
N LYS A 190 -14.32 21.23 11.39
CA LYS A 190 -15.00 21.25 12.68
C LYS A 190 -15.40 19.82 13.14
N LEU A 191 -16.02 19.03 12.25
CA LEU A 191 -16.37 17.63 12.56
C LEU A 191 -15.12 16.80 12.91
N VAL A 192 -14.04 16.99 12.16
CA VAL A 192 -12.75 16.30 12.39
C VAL A 192 -12.15 16.72 13.73
N GLY A 193 -12.17 18.00 14.07
CA GLY A 193 -11.65 18.49 15.35
C GLY A 193 -12.35 17.89 16.58
N GLU A 194 -13.64 17.57 16.47
CA GLU A 194 -14.39 16.89 17.54
C GLU A 194 -13.85 15.48 17.82
N MET A 195 -13.18 14.84 16.85
CA MET A 195 -12.65 13.48 16.99
C MET A 195 -11.37 13.39 17.84
N GLY A 196 -10.82 14.51 18.27
CA GLY A 196 -9.77 14.55 19.30
C GLY A 196 -10.26 14.33 20.73
N ARG A 197 -11.57 14.24 20.95
CA ARG A 197 -12.15 13.96 22.26
C ARG A 197 -12.01 12.46 22.60
N PRO A 198 -11.78 12.10 23.88
CA PRO A 198 -11.63 10.71 24.31
C PRO A 198 -12.85 9.82 23.97
N ASP A 199 -14.07 10.39 24.00
CA ASP A 199 -15.34 9.66 23.74
C ASP A 199 -15.70 9.57 22.24
N LYS A 200 -14.87 10.11 21.34
CA LYS A 200 -15.08 10.12 19.90
C LYS A 200 -13.99 9.34 19.17
N VAL A 201 -14.33 8.80 18.01
CA VAL A 201 -13.37 8.10 17.16
C VAL A 201 -13.69 8.28 15.67
N MET A 202 -12.65 8.52 14.89
CA MET A 202 -12.72 8.64 13.45
C MET A 202 -11.88 7.56 12.77
N THR A 203 -12.36 7.04 11.66
CA THR A 203 -11.59 6.19 10.76
C THR A 203 -11.33 6.90 9.43
N ILE A 204 -10.14 6.68 8.86
CA ILE A 204 -9.84 7.07 7.47
C ILE A 204 -9.82 5.83 6.61
N ILE A 205 -10.58 5.87 5.52
CA ILE A 205 -10.74 4.80 4.54
C ILE A 205 -10.21 5.32 3.21
N TYR A 206 -9.32 4.57 2.58
CA TYR A 206 -8.70 5.00 1.32
C TYR A 206 -8.38 3.82 0.40
N ALA A 207 -8.24 4.12 -0.88
CA ALA A 207 -7.82 3.14 -1.88
C ALA A 207 -6.78 3.75 -2.83
N VAL A 208 -6.77 3.32 -4.08
CA VAL A 208 -5.74 3.70 -5.07
C VAL A 208 -5.81 5.17 -5.50
N GLY A 209 -6.89 5.87 -5.20
CA GLY A 209 -6.98 7.33 -5.40
C GLY A 209 -5.94 8.12 -4.61
N LEU A 210 -5.51 7.63 -3.43
CA LEU A 210 -4.37 8.19 -2.69
C LEU A 210 -3.03 7.54 -3.05
N THR A 211 -3.04 6.31 -3.56
CA THR A 211 -1.80 5.54 -3.75
C THR A 211 -1.12 5.84 -5.08
N HIS A 212 -1.89 6.03 -6.15
CA HIS A 212 -1.40 6.09 -7.53
C HIS A 212 -1.01 7.52 -7.94
N HIS A 213 -0.12 8.13 -7.16
CA HIS A 213 0.48 9.45 -7.39
C HIS A 213 1.99 9.42 -7.16
N THR A 214 2.70 10.36 -7.76
CA THR A 214 4.13 10.59 -7.48
C THR A 214 4.40 11.07 -6.05
N THR A 215 3.37 11.43 -5.32
CA THR A 215 3.38 11.82 -3.90
C THR A 215 2.52 10.89 -3.03
N GLY A 216 2.16 9.71 -3.54
CA GLY A 216 1.20 8.79 -2.91
C GLY A 216 1.58 8.36 -1.49
N VAL A 217 2.88 8.22 -1.22
CA VAL A 217 3.36 7.91 0.13
C VAL A 217 3.02 9.04 1.12
N GLN A 218 3.21 10.29 0.73
CA GLN A 218 2.91 11.44 1.60
C GLN A 218 1.40 11.71 1.70
N LEU A 219 0.62 11.47 0.64
CA LEU A 219 -0.84 11.55 0.68
C LEU A 219 -1.41 10.68 1.80
N ILE A 220 -0.99 9.42 1.87
CA ILE A 220 -1.45 8.49 2.91
C ILE A 220 -0.89 8.87 4.28
N ARG A 221 0.39 9.29 4.36
CA ARG A 221 0.99 9.72 5.63
C ARG A 221 0.28 10.91 6.24
N SER A 222 -0.15 11.89 5.46
CA SER A 222 -0.85 13.06 5.98
C SER A 222 -2.14 12.67 6.73
N GLY A 223 -2.93 11.74 6.19
CA GLY A 223 -4.07 11.16 6.91
C GLY A 223 -3.66 10.38 8.17
N ALA A 224 -2.55 9.64 8.12
CA ALA A 224 -2.05 8.89 9.27
C ALA A 224 -1.57 9.81 10.41
N LEU A 225 -0.94 10.94 10.09
CA LEU A 225 -0.56 11.96 11.07
C LEU A 225 -1.78 12.58 11.74
N LEU A 226 -2.82 12.89 10.97
CA LEU A 226 -4.08 13.39 11.51
C LEU A 226 -4.69 12.40 12.51
N GLN A 227 -4.69 11.11 12.20
CA GLN A 227 -5.18 10.06 13.10
C GLN A 227 -4.38 9.94 14.40
N LEU A 228 -3.06 10.14 14.35
CA LEU A 228 -2.21 10.19 15.54
C LEU A 228 -2.52 11.41 16.41
N LEU A 229 -2.69 12.59 15.80
CA LEU A 229 -3.03 13.80 16.53
C LEU A 229 -4.38 13.71 17.25
N LEU A 230 -5.36 13.08 16.60
CA LEU A 230 -6.69 12.91 17.16
C LEU A 230 -6.81 11.70 18.11
N GLY A 231 -5.73 10.93 18.30
CA GLY A 231 -5.73 9.76 19.18
C GLY A 231 -6.61 8.61 18.70
N ASN A 232 -6.75 8.42 17.40
CA ASN A 232 -7.65 7.41 16.82
C ASN A 232 -6.95 6.13 16.38
N MET A 233 -5.62 6.05 16.51
CA MET A 233 -4.88 4.82 16.23
C MET A 233 -4.94 3.85 17.42
N GLY A 234 -5.02 2.56 17.10
CA GLY A 234 -5.09 1.51 18.12
C GLY A 234 -6.45 1.37 18.83
N ARG A 235 -7.46 2.10 18.38
CA ARG A 235 -8.80 2.16 19.01
C ARG A 235 -9.86 1.49 18.16
N PRO A 236 -10.85 0.81 18.78
CA PRO A 236 -12.03 0.32 18.07
C PRO A 236 -12.75 1.42 17.31
N GLY A 237 -12.99 1.22 16.00
CA GLY A 237 -13.64 2.20 15.13
C GLY A 237 -12.72 3.29 14.58
N GLY A 238 -11.42 3.25 14.94
CA GLY A 238 -10.41 4.20 14.45
C GLY A 238 -9.60 3.68 13.28
N GLY A 239 -8.39 4.19 13.17
CA GLY A 239 -7.34 3.68 12.31
C GLY A 239 -7.31 4.19 10.88
N MET A 240 -6.33 3.66 10.14
CA MET A 240 -6.11 3.85 8.70
C MET A 240 -6.49 2.57 7.97
N ASN A 241 -7.54 2.61 7.18
CA ASN A 241 -8.15 1.45 6.56
C ASN A 241 -7.94 1.48 5.04
N ALA A 242 -6.89 0.79 4.60
CA ALA A 242 -6.55 0.63 3.19
C ALA A 242 -7.46 -0.41 2.54
N GLU A 243 -8.31 0.02 1.62
CA GLU A 243 -9.12 -0.87 0.80
C GLU A 243 -8.34 -1.34 -0.41
N ARG A 244 -7.83 -2.57 -0.33
CA ARG A 244 -7.01 -3.14 -1.38
C ARG A 244 -7.89 -3.65 -2.52
N GLY A 245 -7.48 -3.41 -3.78
CA GLY A 245 -8.25 -3.81 -4.94
C GLY A 245 -8.33 -5.33 -5.08
N HIS A 246 -7.19 -6.02 -5.13
CA HIS A 246 -7.16 -7.48 -5.21
C HIS A 246 -7.36 -8.09 -3.82
N ALA A 247 -8.11 -9.21 -3.75
CA ALA A 247 -8.48 -9.87 -2.49
C ALA A 247 -7.29 -10.32 -1.64
N ASN A 248 -6.15 -10.64 -2.25
CA ASN A 248 -4.95 -11.17 -1.58
C ASN A 248 -3.75 -10.20 -1.57
N ILE A 249 -3.92 -8.91 -1.81
CA ILE A 249 -2.78 -7.96 -1.79
C ILE A 249 -2.06 -7.97 -0.44
N GLN A 250 -2.79 -8.08 0.67
CA GLN A 250 -2.16 -8.19 1.98
C GLN A 250 -1.30 -9.45 2.08
N GLY A 251 -1.86 -10.63 1.72
CA GLY A 251 -1.15 -11.90 1.75
C GLY A 251 0.05 -11.93 0.80
N ASN A 252 -0.12 -11.50 -0.44
CA ASN A 252 0.98 -11.43 -1.41
C ASN A 252 2.14 -10.57 -0.92
N THR A 253 1.83 -9.45 -0.26
CA THR A 253 2.88 -8.57 0.25
C THR A 253 3.54 -9.13 1.51
N ASP A 254 2.77 -9.78 2.38
CA ASP A 254 3.32 -10.49 3.54
C ASP A 254 4.33 -11.57 3.09
N HIS A 255 4.05 -12.27 1.96
CA HIS A 255 4.90 -13.30 1.36
C HIS A 255 5.96 -12.76 0.38
N ALA A 256 6.26 -11.47 0.40
CA ALA A 256 7.33 -10.85 -0.40
C ALA A 256 7.09 -10.78 -1.90
N ILE A 257 5.90 -10.41 -2.37
CA ILE A 257 5.70 -10.12 -3.78
C ILE A 257 6.48 -8.88 -4.25
N SER A 258 6.92 -8.00 -3.35
CA SER A 258 7.74 -6.84 -3.68
C SER A 258 9.22 -7.23 -3.82
N TRP A 259 9.88 -6.61 -4.80
CA TRP A 259 11.28 -6.90 -5.16
C TRP A 259 12.30 -6.59 -4.06
N ASP A 260 11.96 -5.73 -3.10
CA ASP A 260 12.86 -5.17 -2.08
C ASP A 260 12.72 -5.82 -0.70
N ILE A 261 11.86 -6.84 -0.58
CA ILE A 261 11.61 -7.55 0.67
C ILE A 261 11.70 -9.07 0.51
N LEU A 262 12.00 -9.74 1.61
CA LEU A 262 11.83 -11.16 1.84
C LEU A 262 10.53 -11.41 2.62
N PRO A 263 10.03 -12.67 2.74
CA PRO A 263 8.83 -12.99 3.50
C PRO A 263 8.84 -12.37 4.90
N GLY A 264 7.69 -11.88 5.32
CA GLY A 264 7.54 -11.21 6.61
C GLY A 264 8.19 -9.84 6.70
N TYR A 265 8.37 -9.15 5.58
CA TYR A 265 8.95 -7.80 5.50
C TYR A 265 10.42 -7.68 5.93
N LEU A 266 11.15 -8.77 5.96
CA LEU A 266 12.60 -8.70 6.03
C LEU A 266 13.14 -8.00 4.78
N ARG A 267 14.14 -7.17 4.92
CA ARG A 267 14.72 -6.48 3.75
C ARG A 267 15.53 -7.46 2.91
N ILE A 268 15.51 -7.30 1.60
CA ILE A 268 16.46 -8.01 0.76
C ILE A 268 17.88 -7.49 1.04
N PRO A 269 18.91 -8.37 1.14
CA PRO A 269 20.26 -7.94 1.43
C PRO A 269 20.84 -7.03 0.33
N ALA A 270 21.56 -5.98 0.73
CA ALA A 270 22.28 -5.12 -0.19
C ALA A 270 23.66 -5.74 -0.57
N PRO A 271 24.26 -5.40 -1.73
CA PRO A 271 25.54 -5.96 -2.20
C PRO A 271 26.70 -5.88 -1.20
N GLY A 272 26.72 -4.85 -0.34
CA GLY A 272 27.79 -4.67 0.65
C GLY A 272 27.62 -5.45 1.95
N GLN A 273 26.52 -6.20 2.12
CA GLN A 273 26.24 -6.96 3.33
C GLN A 273 26.77 -8.39 3.19
N LYS A 274 27.79 -8.72 3.98
CA LYS A 274 28.56 -9.96 3.82
C LYS A 274 28.02 -11.14 4.65
N ASN A 275 27.45 -10.84 5.81
CA ASN A 275 26.97 -11.82 6.79
C ASN A 275 25.70 -11.32 7.49
N ILE A 276 25.08 -12.19 8.31
CA ILE A 276 23.84 -11.87 9.04
C ILE A 276 24.04 -10.68 9.99
N ASP A 277 25.18 -10.59 10.69
CA ASP A 277 25.41 -9.50 11.65
C ASP A 277 25.51 -8.15 10.94
N ASP A 278 26.23 -8.08 9.82
CA ASP A 278 26.31 -6.89 8.97
C ASP A 278 24.94 -6.51 8.38
N TYR A 279 24.17 -7.52 7.98
CA TYR A 279 22.82 -7.34 7.50
C TYR A 279 21.88 -6.76 8.57
N ILE A 280 21.90 -7.34 9.78
CA ILE A 280 21.07 -6.89 10.90
C ILE A 280 21.44 -5.48 11.33
N ALA A 281 22.74 -5.20 11.44
CA ALA A 281 23.22 -3.87 11.84
C ALA A 281 22.71 -2.73 10.94
N ARG A 282 22.44 -3.04 9.66
CA ARG A 282 21.97 -2.07 8.67
C ARG A 282 20.47 -2.12 8.41
N SER A 283 19.83 -3.27 8.61
CA SER A 283 18.43 -3.51 8.21
C SER A 283 17.45 -3.44 9.37
N ALA A 284 17.85 -3.88 10.57
CA ALA A 284 17.00 -3.86 11.74
C ALA A 284 16.86 -2.45 12.33
N ALA A 285 15.66 -2.09 12.73
CA ALA A 285 15.42 -0.83 13.41
C ALA A 285 16.17 -0.78 14.75
N LYS A 286 16.81 0.36 15.04
CA LYS A 286 17.46 0.61 16.33
C LYS A 286 16.42 1.05 17.37
N LYS A 287 16.65 0.68 18.63
CA LYS A 287 15.86 1.15 19.74
C LYS A 287 16.20 2.60 20.04
N LEU A 288 15.22 3.50 20.01
CA LEU A 288 15.37 4.95 20.18
C LEU A 288 14.74 5.48 21.47
N HIS A 289 13.98 4.63 22.16
CA HIS A 289 13.40 4.94 23.47
C HIS A 289 13.58 3.74 24.42
N ALA A 290 13.90 3.98 25.68
CA ALA A 290 14.16 2.93 26.66
C ALA A 290 13.02 1.91 26.77
N ASN A 291 11.77 2.36 26.69
CA ASN A 291 10.57 1.53 26.82
C ASN A 291 10.03 1.01 25.47
N SER A 292 10.73 1.25 24.35
CA SER A 292 10.34 0.63 23.09
C SER A 292 10.58 -0.88 23.17
N LEU A 293 9.61 -1.69 22.76
CA LEU A 293 9.84 -3.11 22.51
C LEU A 293 10.72 -3.34 21.28
N ASN A 294 10.63 -2.44 20.29
CA ASN A 294 11.30 -2.60 19.02
C ASN A 294 11.19 -4.06 18.50
N PHE A 295 9.99 -4.61 18.59
CA PHE A 295 9.72 -6.04 18.44
C PHE A 295 10.33 -6.61 17.15
N PHE A 296 10.14 -5.91 16.03
CA PHE A 296 10.65 -6.38 14.75
C PHE A 296 12.19 -6.36 14.73
N GLY A 297 12.81 -5.26 15.19
CA GLY A 297 14.26 -5.15 15.29
C GLY A 297 14.88 -6.18 16.23
N ALA A 298 14.27 -6.41 17.38
CA ALA A 298 14.76 -7.36 18.39
C ALA A 298 14.66 -8.83 17.96
N ASN A 299 13.73 -9.17 17.07
CA ASN A 299 13.51 -10.53 16.57
C ASN A 299 13.98 -10.76 15.14
N TYR A 300 14.58 -9.75 14.52
CA TYR A 300 14.95 -9.78 13.10
C TYR A 300 15.84 -10.99 12.75
N ARG A 301 16.81 -11.32 13.61
CA ARG A 301 17.70 -12.48 13.43
C ARG A 301 16.94 -13.80 13.47
N LYS A 302 16.01 -13.97 14.41
CA LYS A 302 15.20 -15.20 14.54
C LYS A 302 14.36 -15.45 13.29
N PHE A 303 13.77 -14.40 12.75
CA PHE A 303 12.95 -14.48 11.56
C PHE A 303 13.78 -14.84 10.33
N LEU A 304 14.96 -14.22 10.16
CA LEU A 304 15.84 -14.51 9.05
C LEU A 304 16.42 -15.93 9.13
N VAL A 305 16.96 -16.32 10.29
CA VAL A 305 17.56 -17.66 10.45
C VAL A 305 16.53 -18.76 10.24
N SER A 306 15.31 -18.59 10.77
CA SER A 306 14.23 -19.57 10.54
C SER A 306 13.80 -19.64 9.08
N LEU A 307 13.81 -18.52 8.34
CA LEU A 307 13.56 -18.48 6.91
C LEU A 307 14.66 -19.22 6.13
N LEU A 308 15.92 -18.95 6.42
CA LEU A 308 17.06 -19.61 5.78
C LEU A 308 17.07 -21.12 6.05
N LYS A 309 16.71 -21.53 7.27
CA LYS A 309 16.52 -22.95 7.61
C LYS A 309 15.34 -23.58 6.85
N SER A 310 14.27 -22.84 6.59
CA SER A 310 13.17 -23.34 5.73
C SER A 310 13.65 -23.54 4.29
N TRP A 311 14.44 -22.60 3.76
CA TRP A 311 14.86 -22.62 2.37
C TRP A 311 16.04 -23.55 2.07
N TYR A 312 17.00 -23.66 2.98
CA TYR A 312 18.25 -24.40 2.75
C TYR A 312 18.46 -25.61 3.69
N GLY A 313 17.52 -25.91 4.56
CA GLY A 313 17.54 -27.11 5.38
C GLY A 313 18.89 -27.39 6.08
N ASP A 314 19.44 -28.58 5.85
CA ASP A 314 20.73 -28.98 6.44
C ASP A 314 21.93 -28.23 5.88
N ALA A 315 21.82 -27.63 4.71
CA ALA A 315 22.85 -26.77 4.14
C ALA A 315 23.01 -25.43 4.91
N ALA A 316 21.98 -24.97 5.60
CA ALA A 316 21.99 -23.78 6.43
C ALA A 316 22.50 -24.13 7.84
N THR A 317 23.77 -23.83 8.13
CA THR A 317 24.42 -24.10 9.42
C THR A 317 25.01 -22.84 10.02
N ALA A 318 25.25 -22.83 11.33
CA ALA A 318 25.93 -21.72 11.98
C ALA A 318 27.35 -21.46 11.39
N ALA A 319 28.02 -22.51 10.91
CA ALA A 319 29.36 -22.41 10.34
C ALA A 319 29.41 -21.65 9.01
N ASN A 320 28.31 -21.62 8.24
CA ASN A 320 28.20 -20.90 6.98
C ASN A 320 27.18 -19.74 7.05
N ASP A 321 26.97 -19.24 8.26
CA ASP A 321 26.04 -18.14 8.52
C ASP A 321 24.62 -18.42 8.01
N PHE A 322 24.15 -19.65 8.22
CA PHE A 322 22.87 -20.18 7.79
C PHE A 322 22.61 -20.03 6.27
N ALA A 323 23.66 -20.14 5.46
CA ALA A 323 23.59 -19.95 4.01
C ALA A 323 23.18 -18.52 3.57
N PHE A 324 23.41 -17.52 4.40
CA PHE A 324 23.11 -16.11 4.08
C PHE A 324 23.72 -15.65 2.76
N ALA A 325 24.91 -16.19 2.41
CA ALA A 325 25.59 -15.90 1.15
C ALA A 325 24.75 -16.28 -0.09
N HIS A 326 23.81 -17.22 0.04
CA HIS A 326 22.94 -17.68 -1.04
C HIS A 326 21.81 -16.69 -1.38
N LEU A 327 21.48 -15.76 -0.48
CA LEU A 327 20.45 -14.76 -0.75
C LEU A 327 20.88 -13.81 -1.88
N PRO A 328 19.93 -13.47 -2.80
CA PRO A 328 20.20 -12.49 -3.82
C PRO A 328 20.49 -11.13 -3.20
N LYS A 329 21.43 -10.41 -3.80
CA LYS A 329 21.84 -9.06 -3.39
C LYS A 329 21.75 -8.12 -4.59
N PRO A 330 20.52 -7.67 -4.96
CA PRO A 330 20.33 -6.85 -6.14
C PRO A 330 21.09 -5.51 -5.99
N ALA A 331 21.82 -5.14 -7.03
CA ALA A 331 22.58 -3.89 -7.08
C ALA A 331 21.74 -2.70 -7.58
N SER A 332 20.55 -2.97 -8.10
CA SER A 332 19.67 -1.98 -8.73
C SER A 332 18.21 -2.18 -8.34
N ASP A 333 17.44 -1.12 -8.49
CA ASP A 333 15.99 -1.11 -8.38
C ASP A 333 15.37 -2.07 -9.41
N ALA A 334 14.57 -3.01 -8.96
CA ALA A 334 13.80 -3.94 -9.78
C ALA A 334 12.28 -3.74 -9.60
N SER A 335 11.87 -2.52 -9.28
CA SER A 335 10.47 -2.12 -9.30
C SER A 335 9.87 -2.27 -10.71
N TRP A 336 8.54 -2.31 -10.79
CA TRP A 336 7.82 -2.51 -12.04
C TRP A 336 8.30 -1.56 -13.15
N LEU A 337 8.39 -0.26 -12.86
CA LEU A 337 8.86 0.75 -13.83
C LEU A 337 10.32 0.50 -14.24
N SER A 338 11.18 0.11 -13.30
CA SER A 338 12.59 -0.17 -13.59
C SER A 338 12.78 -1.39 -14.48
N ILE A 339 11.94 -2.43 -14.33
CA ILE A 339 11.95 -3.61 -15.20
C ILE A 339 11.65 -3.19 -16.66
N PHE A 340 10.57 -2.44 -16.87
CA PHE A 340 10.19 -1.99 -18.23
C PHE A 340 11.15 -0.96 -18.81
N ASP A 341 11.73 -0.09 -17.97
CA ASP A 341 12.83 0.79 -18.41
C ASP A 341 14.07 -0.01 -18.85
N ALA A 342 14.44 -1.07 -18.12
CA ALA A 342 15.54 -1.95 -18.49
C ALA A 342 15.28 -2.69 -19.81
N ALA A 343 14.08 -3.20 -20.01
CA ALA A 343 13.66 -3.83 -21.26
C ALA A 343 13.65 -2.83 -22.42
N LEU A 344 13.12 -1.62 -22.20
CA LEU A 344 13.13 -0.54 -23.19
C LEU A 344 14.56 -0.16 -23.66
N ARG A 345 15.53 -0.24 -22.74
CA ARG A 345 16.96 0.00 -23.04
C ARG A 345 17.71 -1.23 -23.57
N GLY A 346 17.03 -2.33 -23.85
CA GLY A 346 17.65 -3.58 -24.31
C GLY A 346 18.59 -4.25 -23.30
N LYS A 347 18.41 -3.95 -21.99
CA LYS A 347 19.21 -4.54 -20.90
C LYS A 347 18.60 -5.82 -20.34
N MET A 348 17.48 -6.26 -20.86
CA MET A 348 16.75 -7.44 -20.45
C MET A 348 16.53 -8.32 -21.67
N GLU A 349 16.89 -9.60 -21.56
CA GLU A 349 16.71 -10.57 -22.66
C GLU A 349 15.36 -11.25 -22.62
N GLY A 350 14.84 -11.53 -21.45
CA GLY A 350 13.59 -12.25 -21.28
C GLY A 350 12.81 -11.75 -20.07
N LEU A 351 11.50 -11.94 -20.11
CA LEU A 351 10.58 -11.58 -19.04
C LEU A 351 9.52 -12.67 -18.89
N MET A 352 9.19 -13.01 -17.64
CA MET A 352 8.05 -13.84 -17.30
C MET A 352 6.97 -12.99 -16.61
N LEU A 353 5.78 -12.98 -17.17
CA LEU A 353 4.58 -12.34 -16.59
C LEU A 353 3.67 -13.42 -16.03
N SER A 354 3.25 -13.26 -14.78
CA SER A 354 2.34 -14.18 -14.09
C SER A 354 1.07 -13.44 -13.69
N GLY A 355 -0.06 -13.78 -14.32
CA GLY A 355 -1.37 -13.20 -14.02
C GLY A 355 -1.42 -11.68 -14.16
N MET A 356 -0.78 -11.12 -15.21
CA MET A 356 -0.64 -9.69 -15.34
C MET A 356 -0.65 -9.24 -16.82
N THR A 357 -1.44 -8.22 -17.11
CA THR A 357 -1.55 -7.57 -18.40
C THR A 357 -0.72 -6.28 -18.43
N ALA A 358 0.60 -6.39 -18.55
CA ALA A 358 1.54 -5.27 -18.42
C ALA A 358 1.24 -4.09 -19.34
N THR A 359 0.86 -4.34 -20.60
CA THR A 359 0.56 -3.31 -21.62
C THR A 359 -0.67 -2.47 -21.26
N SER A 360 -1.64 -3.05 -20.57
CA SER A 360 -2.87 -2.36 -20.17
C SER A 360 -2.75 -1.68 -18.81
N ILE A 361 -2.06 -2.31 -17.85
CA ILE A 361 -1.93 -1.76 -16.49
C ILE A 361 -0.75 -0.80 -16.34
N GLY A 362 0.27 -0.90 -17.19
CA GLY A 362 1.47 -0.07 -17.10
C GLY A 362 1.22 1.38 -17.54
N PRO A 363 1.91 2.35 -16.94
CA PRO A 363 1.87 3.72 -17.41
C PRO A 363 2.58 3.83 -18.76
N ASP A 364 2.19 4.80 -19.58
CA ASP A 364 2.70 4.96 -20.95
C ASP A 364 2.73 3.61 -21.70
N SER A 365 1.56 3.07 -22.00
CA SER A 365 1.42 1.77 -22.66
C SER A 365 2.28 1.64 -23.92
N ASN A 366 2.57 2.75 -24.62
CA ASN A 366 3.43 2.77 -25.80
C ASN A 366 4.89 2.43 -25.47
N GLN A 367 5.41 2.91 -24.34
CA GLN A 367 6.74 2.50 -23.86
C GLN A 367 6.76 1.01 -23.42
N VAL A 368 5.68 0.55 -22.80
CA VAL A 368 5.57 -0.87 -22.39
C VAL A 368 5.54 -1.78 -23.61
N LEU A 369 4.76 -1.45 -24.65
CA LEU A 369 4.72 -2.20 -25.92
C LEU A 369 6.11 -2.25 -26.57
N GLN A 370 6.81 -1.13 -26.61
CA GLN A 370 8.17 -1.08 -27.13
C GLN A 370 9.15 -1.90 -26.28
N ALA A 371 9.02 -1.86 -24.96
CA ALA A 371 9.84 -2.67 -24.06
C ALA A 371 9.67 -4.16 -24.32
N LEU A 372 8.43 -4.63 -24.51
CA LEU A 372 8.16 -6.04 -24.85
C LEU A 372 8.73 -6.41 -26.23
N SER A 373 8.69 -5.50 -27.20
CA SER A 373 9.25 -5.72 -28.54
C SER A 373 10.78 -5.82 -28.55
N ASN A 374 11.47 -5.34 -27.51
CA ASN A 374 12.92 -5.41 -27.36
C ASN A 374 13.43 -6.70 -26.71
N LEU A 375 12.53 -7.53 -26.18
CA LEU A 375 12.90 -8.79 -25.55
C LEU A 375 13.24 -9.87 -26.59
N LYS A 376 14.09 -10.83 -26.22
CA LYS A 376 14.30 -12.05 -27.00
C LYS A 376 13.14 -13.01 -26.81
N TRP A 377 12.63 -13.11 -25.57
CA TRP A 377 11.50 -13.95 -25.23
C TRP A 377 10.60 -13.32 -24.17
N LEU A 378 9.31 -13.63 -24.24
CA LEU A 378 8.29 -13.26 -23.28
C LEU A 378 7.48 -14.49 -22.91
N CYS A 379 7.52 -14.92 -21.65
CA CYS A 379 6.68 -15.99 -21.14
C CYS A 379 5.51 -15.38 -20.38
N VAL A 380 4.29 -15.69 -20.77
CA VAL A 380 3.07 -15.23 -20.09
C VAL A 380 2.35 -16.42 -19.49
N MET A 381 2.16 -16.41 -18.20
CA MET A 381 1.41 -17.40 -17.45
C MET A 381 0.09 -16.77 -17.01
N ASP A 382 -0.99 -17.09 -17.69
CA ASP A 382 -2.30 -16.47 -17.42
C ASP A 382 -3.44 -17.44 -17.78
N ALA A 383 -4.64 -17.17 -17.23
CA ALA A 383 -5.85 -17.93 -17.53
C ALA A 383 -6.45 -17.58 -18.91
N TYR A 384 -6.11 -16.43 -19.45
CA TYR A 384 -6.59 -15.92 -20.73
C TYR A 384 -5.45 -15.33 -21.55
N SER A 385 -5.64 -15.27 -22.87
CA SER A 385 -4.83 -14.39 -23.71
C SER A 385 -5.01 -12.93 -23.30
N THR A 386 -3.94 -12.18 -23.24
CA THR A 386 -3.94 -10.79 -22.76
C THR A 386 -3.32 -9.87 -23.80
N THR A 387 -3.49 -8.57 -23.63
CA THR A 387 -2.78 -7.60 -24.47
C THR A 387 -1.25 -7.68 -24.35
N SER A 388 -0.73 -8.32 -23.29
CA SER A 388 0.71 -8.60 -23.18
C SER A 388 1.14 -9.85 -23.90
N SER A 389 0.36 -10.95 -23.83
CA SER A 389 0.68 -12.18 -24.59
C SER A 389 0.47 -12.04 -26.08
N GLU A 390 -0.32 -11.05 -26.50
CA GLU A 390 -0.63 -10.75 -27.91
C GLU A 390 -0.21 -9.34 -28.32
N PHE A 391 0.83 -8.78 -27.70
CA PHE A 391 1.24 -7.37 -27.87
C PHE A 391 1.56 -7.02 -29.32
N TRP A 392 2.04 -7.98 -30.12
CA TRP A 392 2.32 -7.82 -31.55
C TRP A 392 1.07 -7.53 -32.40
N ARG A 393 -0.14 -7.80 -31.89
CA ARG A 393 -1.42 -7.52 -32.56
C ARG A 393 -1.91 -6.08 -32.34
N GLU A 394 -1.18 -5.30 -31.55
CA GLU A 394 -1.51 -3.91 -31.35
C GLU A 394 -1.44 -3.16 -32.72
N PRO A 395 -2.48 -2.38 -33.12
CA PRO A 395 -2.58 -1.82 -34.49
C PRO A 395 -1.40 -0.95 -34.96
N SER A 396 -0.61 -0.38 -34.05
CA SER A 396 0.57 0.41 -34.41
C SER A 396 1.85 -0.41 -34.59
N ILE A 397 1.82 -1.70 -34.25
CA ILE A 397 2.97 -2.61 -34.35
C ILE A 397 2.91 -3.37 -35.67
N ASP A 398 4.03 -3.39 -36.38
CA ASP A 398 4.21 -4.28 -37.53
C ASP A 398 4.70 -5.65 -37.05
N PRO A 399 3.85 -6.71 -37.05
CA PRO A 399 4.20 -8.01 -36.50
C PRO A 399 5.43 -8.65 -37.17
N SER A 400 5.69 -8.31 -38.45
CA SER A 400 6.84 -8.84 -39.18
C SER A 400 8.19 -8.36 -38.66
N LYS A 401 8.19 -7.29 -37.88
CA LYS A 401 9.39 -6.70 -37.25
C LYS A 401 9.61 -7.15 -35.82
N VAL A 402 8.63 -7.80 -35.21
CA VAL A 402 8.73 -8.29 -33.81
C VAL A 402 9.57 -9.56 -33.79
N GLN A 403 10.67 -9.55 -33.05
CA GLN A 403 11.58 -10.70 -32.89
C GLN A 403 11.40 -11.41 -31.55
N THR A 404 10.54 -10.91 -30.67
CA THR A 404 10.27 -11.49 -29.36
C THR A 404 9.52 -12.82 -29.54
N GLU A 405 10.11 -13.94 -29.10
CA GLU A 405 9.40 -15.21 -28.99
C GLU A 405 8.42 -15.14 -27.80
N VAL A 406 7.15 -15.42 -28.04
CA VAL A 406 6.12 -15.40 -27.00
C VAL A 406 5.71 -16.82 -26.63
N ILE A 407 5.82 -17.15 -25.35
CA ILE A 407 5.44 -18.43 -24.77
C ILE A 407 4.23 -18.19 -23.87
N LEU A 408 3.09 -18.78 -24.20
CA LEU A 408 1.87 -18.71 -23.38
C LEU A 408 1.73 -20.04 -22.61
N LEU A 409 1.72 -19.96 -21.28
CA LEU A 409 1.48 -21.08 -20.37
C LEU A 409 0.10 -20.92 -19.73
N PRO A 410 -0.88 -21.79 -20.08
CA PRO A 410 -2.22 -21.67 -19.55
C PRO A 410 -2.24 -21.97 -18.04
N ALA A 411 -2.66 -20.99 -17.27
CA ALA A 411 -2.80 -21.10 -15.83
C ALA A 411 -4.26 -21.31 -15.42
N THR A 412 -4.47 -22.00 -14.30
CA THR A 412 -5.82 -22.21 -13.77
C THR A 412 -6.43 -20.92 -13.22
N HIS A 413 -7.74 -20.81 -13.38
CA HIS A 413 -8.52 -19.80 -12.72
C HIS A 413 -8.58 -20.05 -11.19
N TRP A 414 -8.87 -19.01 -10.41
CA TRP A 414 -8.89 -19.13 -8.93
C TRP A 414 -9.87 -20.17 -8.39
N ILE A 415 -10.97 -20.45 -9.10
CA ILE A 415 -11.97 -21.45 -8.70
C ILE A 415 -11.54 -22.90 -8.98
N GLU A 416 -10.48 -23.10 -9.75
CA GLU A 416 -9.97 -24.40 -10.14
C GLU A 416 -8.82 -24.90 -9.26
N LYS A 417 -8.46 -24.14 -8.23
CA LYS A 417 -7.36 -24.49 -7.31
C LYS A 417 -7.68 -24.11 -5.87
N ASP A 418 -7.14 -24.88 -4.93
CA ASP A 418 -7.11 -24.54 -3.53
C ASP A 418 -6.26 -23.30 -3.28
N GLY A 419 -6.27 -22.80 -2.07
CA GLY A 419 -5.37 -21.76 -1.65
C GLY A 419 -5.89 -20.89 -0.54
N SER A 420 -5.03 -19.98 -0.07
CA SER A 420 -5.42 -18.98 0.90
C SER A 420 -5.35 -17.58 0.30
N PHE A 421 -6.10 -16.67 0.89
CA PHE A 421 -5.90 -15.24 0.71
C PHE A 421 -6.03 -14.51 2.05
N THR A 422 -5.23 -13.49 2.22
CA THR A 422 -5.34 -12.58 3.36
C THR A 422 -5.90 -11.27 2.84
N ASN A 423 -7.13 -10.95 3.28
CA ASN A 423 -7.84 -9.76 2.81
C ASN A 423 -7.28 -8.46 3.41
N SER A 424 -7.82 -7.32 2.98
CA SER A 424 -7.40 -5.99 3.47
C SER A 424 -7.45 -5.90 4.99
N GLY A 425 -8.47 -6.45 5.64
CA GLY A 425 -8.62 -6.50 7.08
C GLY A 425 -7.73 -7.51 7.81
N ARG A 426 -6.78 -8.13 7.12
CA ARG A 426 -5.76 -9.04 7.63
C ARG A 426 -6.27 -10.43 8.06
N TRP A 427 -7.47 -10.78 7.68
CA TRP A 427 -8.02 -12.11 7.92
C TRP A 427 -7.55 -13.06 6.81
N ALA A 428 -6.82 -14.12 7.19
CA ALA A 428 -6.39 -15.19 6.31
C ALA A 428 -7.52 -16.24 6.18
N GLN A 429 -7.87 -16.55 4.95
CA GLN A 429 -8.99 -17.43 4.61
C GLN A 429 -8.53 -18.49 3.62
N TRP A 430 -8.99 -19.72 3.79
CA TRP A 430 -8.78 -20.80 2.84
C TRP A 430 -9.96 -20.95 1.89
N LYS A 431 -9.69 -21.15 0.66
CA LYS A 431 -10.66 -21.57 -0.37
C LYS A 431 -10.27 -22.91 -0.90
N GLU A 432 -11.25 -23.70 -1.32
CA GLU A 432 -11.09 -24.99 -1.97
C GLU A 432 -11.46 -24.86 -3.45
N ALA A 433 -10.86 -25.68 -4.28
CA ALA A 433 -11.24 -25.80 -5.68
C ALA A 433 -12.69 -26.23 -5.80
N VAL A 434 -13.41 -25.61 -6.72
CA VAL A 434 -14.83 -25.94 -7.01
C VAL A 434 -14.94 -26.69 -8.33
N LEU A 435 -14.00 -26.44 -9.24
CA LEU A 435 -13.93 -27.08 -10.56
C LEU A 435 -12.53 -27.67 -10.77
N PRO A 436 -12.40 -28.72 -11.54
CA PRO A 436 -11.08 -29.20 -11.99
C PRO A 436 -10.48 -28.22 -13.00
N PRO A 437 -9.14 -28.21 -13.17
CA PRO A 437 -8.49 -27.49 -14.25
C PRO A 437 -9.04 -27.90 -15.62
N GLU A 438 -9.27 -26.95 -16.51
CA GLU A 438 -9.76 -27.20 -17.85
C GLU A 438 -8.59 -27.34 -18.85
N GLY A 439 -8.69 -28.31 -19.75
CA GLY A 439 -7.73 -28.54 -20.82
C GLY A 439 -6.30 -28.73 -20.34
N GLU A 440 -5.38 -27.98 -20.90
CA GLU A 440 -3.96 -27.99 -20.54
C GLU A 440 -3.58 -27.02 -19.42
N ALA A 441 -4.56 -26.32 -18.79
CA ALA A 441 -4.28 -25.39 -17.70
C ALA A 441 -3.65 -26.10 -16.49
N ARG A 442 -2.67 -25.46 -15.88
CA ARG A 442 -1.97 -25.93 -14.68
C ARG A 442 -1.97 -24.86 -13.60
N HIS A 443 -1.90 -25.28 -12.36
CA HIS A 443 -1.77 -24.34 -11.24
C HIS A 443 -0.48 -23.53 -11.36
N ASP A 444 -0.55 -22.24 -11.08
CA ASP A 444 0.60 -21.32 -11.20
C ASP A 444 1.83 -21.85 -10.45
N HIS A 445 1.64 -22.33 -9.23
CA HIS A 445 2.73 -22.85 -8.41
C HIS A 445 3.32 -24.17 -8.97
N TRP A 446 2.54 -25.00 -9.68
CA TRP A 446 3.08 -26.17 -10.39
C TRP A 446 3.93 -25.74 -11.59
N ILE A 447 3.48 -24.73 -12.35
CA ILE A 447 4.25 -24.21 -13.49
C ILE A 447 5.60 -23.68 -12.97
N LEU A 448 5.60 -22.89 -11.89
CA LEU A 448 6.81 -22.35 -11.30
C LEU A 448 7.72 -23.46 -10.73
N ALA A 449 7.15 -24.46 -10.05
CA ALA A 449 7.88 -25.58 -9.49
C ALA A 449 8.55 -26.44 -10.58
N GLU A 450 7.84 -26.72 -11.66
CA GLU A 450 8.37 -27.48 -12.81
C GLU A 450 9.49 -26.69 -13.53
N VAL A 451 9.31 -25.40 -13.76
CA VAL A 451 10.36 -24.55 -14.34
C VAL A 451 11.60 -24.58 -13.45
N PHE A 452 11.44 -24.40 -12.14
CA PHE A 452 12.57 -24.44 -11.21
C PHE A 452 13.26 -25.80 -11.16
N ASP A 453 12.51 -26.92 -11.14
CA ASP A 453 13.09 -28.26 -11.13
C ASP A 453 13.91 -28.52 -12.40
N ARG A 454 13.44 -28.06 -13.57
CA ARG A 454 14.19 -28.14 -14.84
C ARG A 454 15.46 -27.29 -14.81
N VAL A 455 15.39 -26.06 -14.27
CA VAL A 455 16.58 -25.22 -14.06
C VAL A 455 17.57 -25.91 -13.13
N ARG A 456 17.08 -26.52 -12.03
CA ARG A 456 17.94 -27.30 -11.12
C ARG A 456 18.61 -28.49 -11.82
N ALA A 457 17.89 -29.22 -12.69
CA ALA A 457 18.45 -30.31 -13.48
C ALA A 457 19.57 -29.82 -14.40
N LEU A 458 19.37 -28.72 -15.10
CA LEU A 458 20.40 -28.09 -15.94
C LEU A 458 21.62 -27.66 -15.13
N TYR A 459 21.44 -27.07 -13.92
CA TYR A 459 22.56 -26.74 -13.04
C TYR A 459 23.35 -27.98 -12.58
N LYS A 460 22.68 -29.13 -12.35
CA LYS A 460 23.33 -30.38 -12.02
C LYS A 460 24.16 -30.94 -13.18
N GLU A 461 23.65 -30.82 -14.40
CA GLU A 461 24.28 -31.34 -15.61
C GLU A 461 25.38 -30.45 -16.13
N GLN A 462 25.15 -29.14 -16.19
CA GLN A 462 25.99 -28.19 -16.94
C GLN A 462 26.75 -27.22 -16.02
N GLY A 463 26.48 -27.25 -14.72
CA GLY A 463 26.93 -26.21 -13.80
C GLY A 463 26.21 -24.88 -14.05
N GLY A 464 26.74 -23.79 -13.52
CA GLY A 464 26.17 -22.46 -13.69
C GLY A 464 26.83 -21.44 -12.80
N LYS A 465 26.39 -20.19 -12.88
CA LYS A 465 27.01 -19.07 -12.15
C LYS A 465 26.78 -19.14 -10.64
N TYR A 466 25.64 -19.69 -10.22
CA TYR A 466 25.20 -19.72 -8.81
C TYR A 466 24.72 -21.14 -8.45
N PRO A 467 25.60 -22.17 -8.43
CA PRO A 467 25.15 -23.55 -8.23
C PRO A 467 24.58 -23.80 -6.83
N GLU A 468 25.25 -23.30 -5.77
CA GLU A 468 24.85 -23.59 -4.40
C GLU A 468 23.44 -23.08 -4.08
N PRO A 469 23.05 -21.79 -4.33
CA PRO A 469 21.71 -21.30 -4.09
C PRO A 469 20.61 -22.12 -4.79
N VAL A 470 20.88 -22.59 -6.00
CA VAL A 470 19.91 -23.35 -6.81
C VAL A 470 19.82 -24.80 -6.35
N LEU A 471 20.98 -25.46 -6.13
CA LEU A 471 21.04 -26.89 -5.84
C LEU A 471 20.70 -27.22 -4.38
N GLN A 472 20.97 -26.32 -3.44
CA GLN A 472 20.75 -26.52 -2.01
C GLN A 472 19.36 -26.05 -1.54
N LEU A 473 18.59 -25.36 -2.39
CA LEU A 473 17.23 -24.97 -2.03
C LEU A 473 16.38 -26.23 -1.77
N VAL A 474 15.75 -26.29 -0.62
CA VAL A 474 14.90 -27.41 -0.20
C VAL A 474 13.49 -27.23 -0.78
N MET A 475 12.94 -28.31 -1.30
CA MET A 475 11.52 -28.39 -1.66
C MET A 475 10.93 -29.59 -0.90
N PRO A 476 10.40 -29.39 0.30
CA PRO A 476 10.01 -30.48 1.21
C PRO A 476 8.62 -31.04 0.86
N TYR A 477 8.35 -31.21 -0.43
CA TYR A 477 7.07 -31.67 -0.97
C TYR A 477 7.17 -33.09 -1.50
N LYS A 478 6.09 -33.85 -1.40
CA LYS A 478 6.02 -35.23 -1.93
C LYS A 478 6.27 -35.28 -3.43
N ASP A 479 5.69 -34.38 -4.17
CA ASP A 479 5.97 -34.14 -5.57
C ASP A 479 6.52 -32.73 -5.75
N VAL A 480 7.81 -32.62 -6.04
CA VAL A 480 8.50 -31.31 -6.19
C VAL A 480 8.02 -30.51 -7.39
N ARG A 481 7.43 -31.16 -8.40
CA ARG A 481 6.85 -30.50 -9.58
C ARG A 481 5.39 -30.11 -9.41
N ARG A 482 4.70 -30.78 -8.50
CA ARG A 482 3.27 -30.57 -8.20
C ARG A 482 3.03 -30.46 -6.70
N PRO A 483 3.68 -29.50 -6.02
CA PRO A 483 3.52 -29.35 -4.58
C PRO A 483 2.05 -29.06 -4.23
N GLU A 484 1.55 -29.77 -3.22
CA GLU A 484 0.23 -29.51 -2.68
C GLU A 484 0.23 -28.21 -1.84
N LEU A 485 -0.79 -27.38 -2.00
CA LEU A 485 -0.87 -26.12 -1.27
C LEU A 485 -0.95 -26.31 0.24
N ASP A 486 -1.45 -27.43 0.70
CA ASP A 486 -1.43 -27.83 2.11
C ASP A 486 0.01 -28.07 2.63
N GLU A 487 0.88 -28.63 1.81
CA GLU A 487 2.31 -28.82 2.14
C GLU A 487 3.05 -27.49 2.19
N ILE A 488 2.77 -26.61 1.22
CA ILE A 488 3.31 -25.24 1.19
C ILE A 488 2.86 -24.45 2.43
N ALA A 489 1.58 -24.56 2.82
CA ALA A 489 1.07 -23.89 4.02
C ALA A 489 1.76 -24.38 5.31
N LYS A 490 2.10 -25.67 5.39
CA LYS A 490 2.87 -26.23 6.51
C LYS A 490 4.32 -25.73 6.54
N GLU A 491 4.95 -25.62 5.38
CA GLU A 491 6.29 -25.03 5.25
C GLU A 491 6.31 -23.55 5.66
N ILE A 492 5.33 -22.77 5.19
CA ILE A 492 5.16 -21.37 5.57
C ILE A 492 5.01 -21.23 7.09
N ASN A 493 4.18 -22.08 7.72
CA ASN A 493 4.02 -22.10 9.19
C ASN A 493 5.32 -22.39 9.93
N GLY A 494 6.09 -23.34 9.44
CA GLY A 494 7.32 -23.78 10.04
C GLY A 494 7.14 -24.74 11.23
N LYS A 495 8.28 -25.27 11.69
CA LYS A 495 8.34 -26.30 12.73
C LYS A 495 9.60 -26.18 13.61
N ASP A 496 9.56 -26.79 14.78
CA ASP A 496 10.72 -27.07 15.59
C ASP A 496 11.41 -28.34 15.02
N LEU A 497 12.69 -28.24 14.69
CA LEU A 497 13.44 -29.30 14.05
C LEU A 497 13.87 -30.42 15.02
N ILE A 498 13.86 -30.14 16.31
CA ILE A 498 14.20 -31.13 17.36
C ILE A 498 13.01 -32.05 17.61
N THR A 499 11.83 -31.48 17.76
CA THR A 499 10.60 -32.24 18.04
C THR A 499 9.85 -32.67 16.77
N GLY A 500 10.11 -32.05 15.64
CA GLY A 500 9.39 -32.21 14.38
C GLY A 500 8.00 -31.57 14.36
N GLN A 501 7.54 -30.96 15.47
CA GLN A 501 6.20 -30.39 15.59
C GLN A 501 6.11 -29.00 14.95
N ARG A 502 4.98 -28.73 14.30
CA ARG A 502 4.66 -27.41 13.75
C ARG A 502 4.46 -26.38 14.88
N LEU A 503 5.00 -25.20 14.66
CA LEU A 503 4.95 -24.12 15.63
C LEU A 503 3.53 -23.55 15.79
N THR A 504 3.18 -23.17 17.01
CA THR A 504 1.89 -22.58 17.35
C THR A 504 1.90 -21.04 17.34
N GLY A 505 3.06 -20.41 17.08
CA GLY A 505 3.21 -18.98 16.96
C GLY A 505 4.66 -18.54 16.77
N PHE A 506 4.85 -17.37 16.23
CA PHE A 506 6.17 -16.79 15.88
C PHE A 506 7.05 -16.51 17.11
N ALA A 507 6.49 -16.41 18.29
CA ALA A 507 7.26 -16.26 19.55
C ALA A 507 8.19 -17.44 19.84
N LEU A 508 7.90 -18.60 19.24
CA LEU A 508 8.68 -19.84 19.39
C LEU A 508 9.87 -19.94 18.41
N LEU A 509 9.99 -19.00 17.47
CA LEU A 509 11.11 -18.94 16.53
C LEU A 509 12.41 -18.64 17.25
N LYS A 510 13.50 -19.26 16.80
CA LYS A 510 14.84 -19.17 17.38
C LYS A 510 15.87 -18.77 16.31
N ASP A 511 17.00 -18.27 16.74
CA ASP A 511 18.13 -17.86 15.92
C ASP A 511 19.33 -18.85 15.94
N ASP A 512 19.12 -20.00 16.55
CA ASP A 512 20.11 -21.08 16.66
C ASP A 512 20.02 -22.13 15.55
N GLY A 513 19.06 -21.97 14.62
CA GLY A 513 18.83 -22.89 13.50
C GLY A 513 17.99 -24.11 13.86
N THR A 514 17.37 -24.18 15.04
CA THR A 514 16.51 -25.29 15.45
C THR A 514 15.05 -25.09 15.08
N THR A 515 14.68 -23.99 14.44
CA THR A 515 13.33 -23.74 13.94
C THR A 515 13.34 -23.33 12.46
N THR A 516 12.23 -23.62 11.78
CA THR A 516 11.95 -23.15 10.42
C THR A 516 10.71 -22.29 10.38
N ALA A 517 10.61 -21.37 9.44
CA ALA A 517 9.37 -20.66 9.07
C ALA A 517 9.54 -20.05 7.68
N GLY A 518 8.70 -20.43 6.72
CA GLY A 518 8.68 -19.79 5.40
C GLY A 518 8.22 -18.33 5.45
N ASP A 519 7.36 -18.00 6.43
CA ASP A 519 7.00 -16.61 6.76
C ASP A 519 6.59 -16.50 8.23
N TRP A 520 7.36 -15.78 9.04
CA TRP A 520 7.13 -15.63 10.48
C TRP A 520 5.75 -15.05 10.83
N ILE A 521 5.15 -14.22 9.97
CA ILE A 521 3.82 -13.65 10.18
C ILE A 521 2.75 -14.73 10.22
N TYR A 522 2.94 -15.80 9.46
CA TYR A 522 2.00 -16.91 9.34
C TYR A 522 2.34 -18.11 10.23
N THR A 523 3.41 -18.02 11.01
CA THR A 523 3.70 -19.05 12.04
C THR A 523 2.60 -19.10 13.08
N GLY A 524 1.99 -20.28 13.26
CA GLY A 524 0.80 -20.50 14.08
C GLY A 524 -0.50 -20.58 13.31
N HIS A 525 -0.50 -20.41 11.98
CA HIS A 525 -1.69 -20.59 11.14
C HIS A 525 -1.97 -22.06 10.80
N TYR A 526 -0.95 -22.90 10.86
CA TYR A 526 -1.08 -24.34 10.60
C TYR A 526 -0.35 -25.19 11.67
N PRO A 527 -0.75 -25.13 12.97
CA PRO A 527 -0.22 -25.99 14.01
C PRO A 527 -0.66 -27.44 13.81
N GLU A 528 -0.27 -28.36 14.74
CA GLU A 528 -0.67 -29.78 14.65
C GLU A 528 -2.20 -29.97 14.70
N SER A 529 -2.94 -29.03 15.29
CA SER A 529 -4.41 -29.04 15.29
C SER A 529 -5.06 -28.78 13.93
N GLY A 530 -4.27 -28.47 12.90
CA GLY A 530 -4.73 -28.30 11.52
C GLY A 530 -4.69 -26.85 11.02
N ASN A 531 -5.20 -26.67 9.79
CA ASN A 531 -5.21 -25.39 9.10
C ASN A 531 -6.24 -24.42 9.68
N LEU A 532 -5.78 -23.41 10.44
CA LEU A 532 -6.66 -22.45 11.09
C LEU A 532 -7.30 -21.47 10.10
N THR A 533 -6.76 -21.32 8.90
CA THR A 533 -7.34 -20.44 7.87
C THR A 533 -8.63 -21.00 7.29
N LYS A 534 -8.93 -22.29 7.52
CA LYS A 534 -10.20 -22.92 7.18
C LYS A 534 -11.34 -22.56 8.14
N ARG A 535 -11.06 -21.95 9.28
CA ARG A 535 -12.07 -21.59 10.28
C ARG A 535 -13.06 -20.56 9.74
N ARG A 536 -14.33 -20.74 10.09
CA ARG A 536 -15.45 -19.88 9.68
C ARG A 536 -16.30 -19.41 10.85
N ASP A 537 -15.92 -19.74 12.08
CA ASP A 537 -16.64 -19.36 13.29
C ASP A 537 -16.54 -17.85 13.53
N GLY A 538 -17.61 -17.16 13.23
CA GLY A 538 -17.77 -15.72 13.42
C GLY A 538 -18.65 -15.37 14.63
N ILE A 539 -19.00 -16.36 15.47
CA ILE A 539 -19.85 -16.16 16.64
C ILE A 539 -19.08 -15.31 17.67
N GLN A 540 -19.73 -14.25 18.13
CA GLN A 540 -19.23 -13.37 19.17
C GLN A 540 -20.25 -13.35 20.31
N ASP A 541 -19.85 -13.90 21.45
CA ASP A 541 -20.69 -14.01 22.65
C ASP A 541 -19.97 -13.30 23.80
N PRO A 542 -20.50 -12.19 24.32
CA PRO A 542 -19.91 -11.47 25.44
C PRO A 542 -19.65 -12.33 26.69
N ALA A 543 -20.45 -13.38 26.90
CA ALA A 543 -20.27 -14.30 28.01
C ALA A 543 -19.19 -15.35 27.79
N LYS A 544 -18.82 -15.62 26.52
CA LYS A 544 -17.91 -16.74 26.18
C LYS A 544 -16.58 -16.29 25.61
N ASN A 545 -16.60 -15.40 24.61
CA ASN A 545 -15.41 -15.13 23.82
C ASN A 545 -15.21 -13.66 23.42
N ASP A 546 -16.11 -12.77 23.78
CA ASP A 546 -15.99 -11.33 23.52
C ASP A 546 -16.57 -10.50 24.68
N PRO A 547 -15.91 -10.45 25.84
CA PRO A 547 -16.42 -9.75 27.02
C PRO A 547 -16.58 -8.23 26.82
N THR A 548 -15.99 -7.65 25.79
CA THR A 548 -16.14 -6.21 25.49
C THR A 548 -17.31 -5.92 24.57
N GLY A 549 -17.87 -6.91 23.88
CA GLY A 549 -18.88 -6.72 22.84
C GLY A 549 -18.38 -6.03 21.58
N MET A 550 -17.05 -5.81 21.46
CA MET A 550 -16.46 -5.14 20.30
C MET A 550 -16.17 -6.07 19.11
N GLY A 551 -16.25 -7.39 19.29
CA GLY A 551 -16.01 -8.42 18.29
C GLY A 551 -14.54 -8.82 18.14
N TYR A 552 -14.08 -9.80 18.91
CA TYR A 552 -12.69 -10.28 18.90
C TYR A 552 -12.34 -11.18 17.74
N TYR A 553 -13.26 -12.03 17.33
CA TYR A 553 -13.03 -13.08 16.33
C TYR A 553 -11.80 -13.95 16.64
N PRO A 554 -11.70 -14.56 17.85
CA PRO A 554 -10.52 -15.26 18.30
C PRO A 554 -10.22 -16.53 17.51
N ASN A 555 -11.27 -17.08 16.84
CA ASN A 555 -11.15 -18.29 16.03
C ASN A 555 -10.73 -18.02 14.58
N TRP A 556 -10.61 -16.74 14.17
CA TRP A 556 -10.10 -16.40 12.84
C TRP A 556 -8.58 -16.41 12.84
N ALA A 557 -7.98 -16.75 11.70
CA ALA A 557 -6.55 -16.65 11.48
C ALA A 557 -6.21 -15.25 10.98
N TRP A 558 -5.36 -14.53 11.70
CA TRP A 558 -4.97 -13.16 11.37
C TRP A 558 -3.51 -13.11 10.94
N SER A 559 -3.19 -12.34 9.91
CA SER A 559 -1.80 -12.16 9.46
C SER A 559 -0.92 -11.40 10.46
N TRP A 560 -1.47 -10.95 11.54
CA TRP A 560 -0.77 -10.41 12.70
C TRP A 560 -1.20 -11.18 13.94
N PRO A 561 -0.48 -12.22 14.34
CA PRO A 561 -0.96 -13.17 15.33
C PRO A 561 -1.12 -12.61 16.75
N ALA A 562 -0.33 -11.62 17.13
CA ALA A 562 -0.39 -11.04 18.48
C ALA A 562 -1.55 -10.05 18.64
N ASN A 563 -1.97 -9.44 17.52
CA ASN A 563 -3.09 -8.50 17.48
C ASN A 563 -4.07 -8.92 16.37
N ARG A 564 -5.28 -9.17 16.72
CA ARG A 564 -6.26 -9.72 15.78
C ARG A 564 -7.00 -8.66 15.01
N ARG A 565 -7.79 -7.85 15.69
CA ARG A 565 -8.74 -6.92 15.09
C ARG A 565 -8.12 -5.56 14.85
N VAL A 566 -7.48 -5.02 15.87
CA VAL A 566 -6.91 -3.66 15.86
C VAL A 566 -5.42 -3.74 16.16
N LEU A 567 -4.58 -3.18 15.28
CA LEU A 567 -3.15 -3.07 15.51
C LEU A 567 -2.86 -2.00 16.57
N TYR A 568 -1.84 -2.23 17.38
CA TYR A 568 -1.38 -1.29 18.41
C TYR A 568 -2.45 -0.99 19.46
N ASN A 569 -3.28 -1.98 19.82
CA ASN A 569 -4.42 -1.78 20.68
C ASN A 569 -4.07 -1.39 22.12
N ARG A 570 -2.79 -1.47 22.52
CA ARG A 570 -2.32 -0.84 23.76
C ARG A 570 -2.59 0.67 23.77
N ALA A 571 -2.59 1.31 22.61
CA ALA A 571 -2.91 2.74 22.48
C ALA A 571 -4.41 3.07 22.69
N SER A 572 -5.29 2.06 22.83
CA SER A 572 -6.70 2.27 23.19
C SER A 572 -6.91 2.63 24.66
N ALA A 573 -5.86 2.54 25.47
CA ALA A 573 -5.87 2.87 26.88
C ALA A 573 -4.78 3.90 27.23
N ASP A 574 -4.98 4.66 28.29
CA ASP A 574 -4.03 5.65 28.80
C ASP A 574 -2.75 5.01 29.37
N SER A 575 -1.82 5.84 29.85
CA SER A 575 -0.57 5.38 30.44
C SER A 575 -0.76 4.45 31.65
N LEU A 576 -1.89 4.54 32.32
CA LEU A 576 -2.26 3.71 33.48
C LEU A 576 -3.13 2.50 33.10
N GLY A 577 -3.40 2.29 31.81
CA GLY A 577 -4.17 1.16 31.32
C GLY A 577 -5.69 1.31 31.40
N ARG A 578 -6.19 2.55 31.59
CA ARG A 578 -7.62 2.85 31.58
C ARG A 578 -8.06 3.14 30.15
N PRO A 579 -9.15 2.55 29.63
CA PRO A 579 -9.67 2.84 28.30
C PRO A 579 -9.99 4.33 28.13
N TRP A 580 -9.62 4.91 27.00
CA TRP A 580 -10.00 6.30 26.68
C TRP A 580 -11.53 6.50 26.64
N ASP A 581 -12.24 5.51 26.12
CA ASP A 581 -13.69 5.46 26.11
C ASP A 581 -14.19 4.17 26.76
N PRO A 582 -14.78 4.23 27.95
CA PRO A 582 -15.33 3.06 28.63
C PRO A 582 -16.44 2.32 27.86
N LYS A 583 -17.04 2.97 26.84
CA LYS A 583 -18.05 2.37 25.97
C LYS A 583 -17.44 1.64 24.74
N ARG A 584 -16.13 1.82 24.50
CA ARG A 584 -15.38 1.21 23.39
C ARG A 584 -14.06 0.61 23.89
N VAL A 585 -14.18 -0.32 24.79
CA VAL A 585 -13.00 -0.96 25.38
C VAL A 585 -12.34 -1.87 24.34
N GLY A 586 -11.14 -1.54 23.90
CA GLY A 586 -10.27 -2.46 23.18
C GLY A 586 -9.57 -3.39 24.17
N ILE A 587 -8.72 -2.83 25.00
CA ILE A 587 -8.08 -3.52 26.11
C ILE A 587 -8.10 -2.62 27.35
N GLN A 588 -7.96 -3.24 28.53
CA GLN A 588 -7.80 -2.54 29.79
C GLN A 588 -6.90 -3.33 30.74
N TRP A 589 -6.25 -2.62 31.65
CA TRP A 589 -5.47 -3.24 32.72
C TRP A 589 -6.39 -3.68 33.85
N ASP A 590 -6.23 -4.93 34.27
CA ASP A 590 -6.86 -5.46 35.46
C ASP A 590 -5.81 -5.57 36.57
N ALA A 591 -5.86 -4.64 37.51
CA ALA A 591 -4.92 -4.60 38.65
C ALA A 591 -5.08 -5.77 39.60
N VAL A 592 -6.24 -6.43 39.61
CA VAL A 592 -6.50 -7.60 40.50
C VAL A 592 -5.77 -8.82 39.96
N THR A 593 -5.86 -9.07 38.69
CA THR A 593 -5.18 -10.21 38.03
C THR A 593 -3.76 -9.88 37.56
N GLY A 594 -3.36 -8.60 37.57
CA GLY A 594 -2.07 -8.15 37.08
C GLY A 594 -1.87 -8.42 35.59
N ARG A 595 -2.95 -8.30 34.81
CA ARG A 595 -2.93 -8.61 33.38
C ARG A 595 -3.80 -7.65 32.55
N TRP A 596 -3.43 -7.51 31.29
CA TRP A 596 -4.29 -6.88 30.30
C TRP A 596 -5.44 -7.82 29.93
N THR A 597 -6.64 -7.27 29.90
CA THR A 597 -7.87 -7.95 29.52
C THR A 597 -8.51 -7.26 28.29
N GLY A 598 -9.42 -7.95 27.63
CA GLY A 598 -10.07 -7.43 26.42
C GLY A 598 -9.56 -8.13 25.16
N ASP A 599 -9.49 -7.42 24.02
CA ASP A 599 -8.89 -7.96 22.79
C ASP A 599 -7.41 -8.27 23.05
N VAL A 600 -6.89 -9.29 22.40
CA VAL A 600 -5.51 -9.73 22.65
C VAL A 600 -4.55 -8.59 22.36
N PRO A 601 -3.76 -8.13 23.34
CA PRO A 601 -2.77 -7.08 23.13
C PRO A 601 -1.62 -7.59 22.26
N ASP A 602 -1.02 -6.67 21.52
CA ASP A 602 0.13 -6.94 20.67
C ASP A 602 1.48 -6.77 21.41
N TYR A 603 1.47 -6.80 22.75
CA TYR A 603 2.67 -6.76 23.58
C TYR A 603 2.45 -7.55 24.87
N PRO A 604 3.44 -7.70 25.78
CA PRO A 604 3.33 -8.59 26.92
C PRO A 604 2.09 -8.35 27.79
N ALA A 605 1.25 -9.37 27.92
CA ALA A 605 -0.02 -9.30 28.64
C ALA A 605 0.12 -9.00 30.16
N THR A 606 1.30 -9.20 30.72
CA THR A 606 1.62 -8.96 32.16
C THR A 606 2.43 -7.67 32.35
N ALA A 607 2.64 -6.86 31.32
CA ALA A 607 3.35 -5.58 31.45
C ALA A 607 2.49 -4.58 32.23
N ASP A 608 2.88 -4.32 33.46
CA ASP A 608 2.18 -3.41 34.37
C ASP A 608 2.33 -1.95 33.88
N PRO A 609 1.24 -1.26 33.51
CA PRO A 609 1.30 0.09 32.98
C PRO A 609 1.79 1.14 34.02
N ALA A 610 1.72 0.85 35.30
CA ALA A 610 2.19 1.75 36.36
C ALA A 610 3.71 1.73 36.57
N LYS A 611 4.41 0.76 35.96
CA LYS A 611 5.87 0.65 36.08
C LYS A 611 6.59 1.60 35.12
N PRO A 612 7.72 2.22 35.53
CA PRO A 612 8.49 3.13 34.68
C PRO A 612 9.03 2.49 33.39
N ASP A 613 9.24 1.18 33.38
CA ASP A 613 9.74 0.41 32.26
C ASP A 613 8.64 -0.23 31.42
N SER A 614 7.37 0.14 31.66
CA SER A 614 6.24 -0.37 30.88
C SER A 614 6.41 -0.07 29.39
N PRO A 615 6.22 -1.09 28.50
CA PRO A 615 6.40 -0.91 27.08
C PRO A 615 5.45 0.11 26.47
N LEU A 616 5.94 0.85 25.47
CA LEU A 616 5.15 1.78 24.68
C LEU A 616 4.30 1.05 23.61
N PRO A 617 3.19 1.67 23.16
CA PRO A 617 2.15 0.96 22.38
C PRO A 617 2.53 0.57 20.96
N PHE A 618 3.43 1.30 20.28
CA PHE A 618 3.80 1.01 18.89
C PHE A 618 5.00 0.07 18.83
N ILE A 619 4.74 -1.18 19.09
CA ILE A 619 5.75 -2.22 19.30
C ILE A 619 6.72 -2.43 18.13
N MET A 620 6.36 -2.02 16.92
CA MET A 620 7.17 -2.22 15.70
C MET A 620 8.16 -1.09 15.44
N THR A 621 8.07 0.02 16.15
CA THR A 621 8.94 1.18 15.94
C THR A 621 10.07 1.22 16.97
N GLY A 622 11.22 1.74 16.59
CA GLY A 622 12.35 1.94 17.51
C GLY A 622 12.04 2.97 18.59
N GLU A 623 11.17 3.90 18.32
CA GLU A 623 10.64 4.91 19.25
C GLU A 623 9.63 4.32 20.23
N GLY A 624 8.98 3.21 19.89
CA GLY A 624 7.85 2.66 20.64
C GLY A 624 6.55 3.46 20.47
N THR A 625 6.54 4.46 19.59
CA THR A 625 5.46 5.42 19.36
C THR A 625 5.11 5.53 17.89
N GLY A 626 3.92 6.05 17.57
CA GLY A 626 3.56 6.49 16.23
C GLY A 626 4.39 7.72 15.82
N ARG A 627 4.81 7.77 14.55
CA ARG A 627 5.73 8.80 14.04
C ARG A 627 4.98 9.93 13.36
N LEU A 628 4.91 11.07 14.02
CA LEU A 628 4.53 12.35 13.39
C LEU A 628 5.66 12.85 12.47
N PHE A 629 6.90 12.64 12.87
CA PHE A 629 8.11 12.90 12.09
C PHE A 629 8.81 11.58 11.79
N SER A 630 9.22 11.34 10.53
CA SER A 630 9.88 10.10 10.14
C SER A 630 10.90 10.33 9.04
N ASN A 631 12.11 9.83 9.21
CA ASN A 631 13.14 9.78 8.17
C ASN A 631 13.08 8.50 7.32
N GLY A 632 12.05 7.68 7.49
CA GLY A 632 11.88 6.40 6.79
C GLY A 632 11.27 6.50 5.39
N VAL A 633 11.16 7.70 4.82
CA VAL A 633 10.65 7.98 3.47
C VAL A 633 11.58 8.91 2.71
N ALA A 634 11.60 8.79 1.39
CA ALA A 634 12.58 9.47 0.54
C ALA A 634 12.21 10.93 0.21
N ASP A 635 10.99 11.37 0.52
CA ASP A 635 10.39 12.61 0.02
C ASP A 635 10.05 13.62 1.13
N GLY A 636 10.54 13.42 2.35
CA GLY A 636 10.43 14.36 3.45
C GLY A 636 9.89 13.78 4.75
N PRO A 637 10.37 14.26 5.91
CA PRO A 637 9.98 13.72 7.21
C PRO A 637 8.58 14.16 7.64
N PHE A 638 8.08 15.29 7.14
CA PHE A 638 6.67 15.69 7.16
C PHE A 638 6.09 15.63 5.75
N PRO A 639 4.84 15.19 5.56
CA PRO A 639 4.14 15.37 4.31
C PRO A 639 4.09 16.83 3.87
N GLU A 640 4.54 17.11 2.66
CA GLU A 640 4.50 18.42 2.02
C GLU A 640 3.69 18.32 0.72
N HIS A 641 2.89 19.36 0.44
CA HIS A 641 2.17 19.44 -0.82
C HIS A 641 3.09 19.88 -1.95
N TYR A 642 3.20 19.02 -2.93
CA TYR A 642 3.71 19.33 -4.26
C TYR A 642 2.62 19.09 -5.28
N GLU A 643 2.64 19.89 -6.34
CA GLU A 643 1.77 19.64 -7.49
C GLU A 643 2.11 18.28 -8.16
N PRO A 644 1.12 17.59 -8.75
CA PRO A 644 1.42 16.50 -9.68
C PRO A 644 2.45 16.93 -10.73
N ILE A 645 3.21 15.98 -11.26
CA ILE A 645 4.24 16.26 -12.29
C ILE A 645 3.63 17.02 -13.48
N GLU A 646 2.39 16.73 -13.82
CA GLU A 646 1.58 17.48 -14.77
C GLU A 646 0.45 18.20 -14.04
N SER A 647 0.54 19.50 -13.92
CA SER A 647 -0.42 20.33 -13.19
C SER A 647 -0.93 21.50 -14.05
N PRO A 648 -2.18 21.94 -13.87
CA PRO A 648 -2.73 23.11 -14.53
C PRO A 648 -2.23 24.43 -13.94
N ILE A 649 -1.56 24.40 -12.79
CA ILE A 649 -1.04 25.58 -12.07
C ILE A 649 0.34 25.29 -11.48
N ASP A 650 1.05 26.35 -11.13
CA ASP A 650 2.22 26.28 -10.23
C ASP A 650 1.76 26.16 -8.78
N ASN A 651 2.63 25.58 -7.94
CA ASN A 651 2.31 25.37 -6.52
C ASN A 651 2.17 26.72 -5.77
N PRO A 652 1.00 27.07 -5.23
CA PRO A 652 0.82 28.33 -4.51
C PRO A 652 1.61 28.46 -3.20
N LEU A 653 2.03 27.33 -2.60
CA LEU A 653 2.83 27.33 -1.37
C LEU A 653 4.30 27.65 -1.64
N HIS A 654 4.85 27.19 -2.73
CA HIS A 654 6.26 27.36 -3.11
C HIS A 654 6.45 27.26 -4.63
N PRO A 655 6.19 28.35 -5.36
CA PRO A 655 6.17 28.33 -6.83
C PRO A 655 7.50 27.96 -7.50
N LYS A 656 8.62 28.11 -6.80
CA LYS A 656 9.97 27.74 -7.31
C LYS A 656 10.17 26.23 -7.37
N VAL A 657 9.46 25.46 -6.56
CA VAL A 657 9.53 23.99 -6.48
C VAL A 657 8.10 23.44 -6.60
N SER A 658 7.51 23.57 -7.80
CA SER A 658 6.11 23.23 -7.99
C SER A 658 5.81 21.76 -7.76
N ALA A 659 6.56 20.85 -8.39
CA ALA A 659 6.44 19.41 -8.23
C ALA A 659 7.55 18.85 -7.33
N THR A 660 7.33 17.65 -6.76
CA THR A 660 8.34 17.02 -5.92
C THR A 660 9.67 16.83 -6.66
N PRO A 661 10.79 17.33 -6.10
CA PRO A 661 12.10 17.27 -6.77
C PRO A 661 12.68 15.86 -6.85
N VAL A 662 12.13 14.93 -6.07
CA VAL A 662 12.63 13.54 -5.93
C VAL A 662 11.74 12.51 -6.62
N ALA A 663 10.69 12.89 -7.34
CA ALA A 663 9.92 11.97 -8.17
C ALA A 663 10.86 11.18 -9.11
N PHE A 664 10.60 9.90 -9.28
CA PHE A 664 11.49 9.04 -10.05
C PHE A 664 11.14 9.12 -11.54
N LYS A 665 11.80 10.06 -12.24
CA LYS A 665 11.60 10.33 -13.66
C LYS A 665 12.52 9.43 -14.48
N TYR A 666 12.02 8.32 -14.97
CA TYR A 666 12.81 7.29 -15.67
C TYR A 666 13.43 7.79 -16.99
N ASP A 667 12.68 8.54 -17.78
CA ASP A 667 13.18 9.08 -19.06
C ASP A 667 14.35 10.04 -18.83
N GLU A 668 14.21 10.98 -17.89
CA GLU A 668 15.27 11.94 -17.55
C GLU A 668 16.54 11.23 -17.05
N ARG A 669 16.38 10.23 -16.15
CA ARG A 669 17.49 9.44 -15.60
C ARG A 669 18.18 8.57 -16.67
N ALA A 670 17.46 8.18 -17.69
CA ALA A 670 18.00 7.44 -18.84
C ALA A 670 18.54 8.33 -19.97
N GLY A 671 18.50 9.65 -19.80
CA GLY A 671 18.91 10.61 -20.83
C GLY A 671 17.95 10.68 -22.02
N ARG A 672 16.70 10.25 -21.84
CA ARG A 672 15.65 10.35 -22.87
C ARG A 672 14.89 11.66 -22.75
N PRO A 673 14.28 12.15 -23.85
CA PRO A 673 13.45 13.35 -23.83
C PRO A 673 12.32 13.25 -22.82
N ASN A 674 12.06 14.36 -22.14
CA ASN A 674 10.90 14.49 -21.24
C ASN A 674 9.59 14.36 -22.04
N ARG A 675 8.67 13.54 -21.55
CA ARG A 675 7.36 13.27 -22.14
C ARG A 675 6.21 13.79 -21.27
N PHE A 676 6.44 14.80 -20.46
CA PHE A 676 5.40 15.46 -19.69
C PHE A 676 4.74 16.58 -20.49
N GLY A 677 3.41 16.66 -20.40
CA GLY A 677 2.62 17.70 -21.03
C GLY A 677 2.58 18.98 -20.18
N THR A 678 2.32 20.10 -20.83
CA THR A 678 2.08 21.39 -20.19
C THR A 678 0.60 21.76 -20.25
N SER A 679 0.13 22.60 -19.34
CA SER A 679 -1.27 23.08 -19.34
C SER A 679 -1.61 23.96 -20.55
N ALA A 680 -0.61 24.48 -21.26
CA ALA A 680 -0.82 25.21 -22.51
C ALA A 680 -1.28 24.29 -23.64
N ASP A 681 -0.70 23.10 -23.75
CA ASP A 681 -1.00 22.11 -24.78
C ASP A 681 -2.13 21.15 -24.36
N TYR A 682 -2.18 20.81 -23.07
CA TYR A 682 -3.09 19.84 -22.47
C TYR A 682 -3.81 20.46 -21.27
N PRO A 683 -4.88 21.23 -21.49
CA PRO A 683 -5.44 22.11 -20.43
C PRO A 683 -6.32 21.42 -19.40
N TYR A 684 -6.62 20.12 -19.56
CA TYR A 684 -7.56 19.41 -18.70
C TYR A 684 -6.86 18.37 -17.86
N VAL A 685 -7.25 18.29 -16.59
CA VAL A 685 -6.78 17.25 -15.68
C VAL A 685 -7.55 15.96 -15.95
N ALA A 686 -6.85 14.85 -16.14
CA ALA A 686 -7.49 13.55 -16.27
C ALA A 686 -7.23 12.67 -15.04
N THR A 687 -8.21 11.85 -14.70
CA THR A 687 -8.08 10.82 -13.68
C THR A 687 -8.63 9.50 -14.19
N SER A 688 -7.95 8.39 -13.88
CA SER A 688 -8.42 7.06 -14.22
C SER A 688 -9.26 6.47 -13.08
N TYR A 689 -10.23 5.62 -13.44
CA TYR A 689 -11.07 4.94 -12.46
C TYR A 689 -11.57 3.57 -12.97
N ARG A 690 -12.25 2.82 -12.10
CA ARG A 690 -12.82 1.51 -12.40
C ARG A 690 -14.35 1.56 -12.43
N LEU A 691 -14.93 0.63 -13.17
CA LEU A 691 -16.37 0.41 -13.28
C LEU A 691 -16.76 -0.83 -12.46
N THR A 692 -18.03 -0.94 -12.13
CA THR A 692 -18.60 -2.14 -11.49
C THR A 692 -18.79 -3.31 -12.45
N GLU A 693 -18.97 -3.01 -13.73
CA GLU A 693 -19.27 -3.96 -14.79
C GLU A 693 -18.02 -4.75 -15.21
N HIS A 694 -16.82 -4.21 -14.94
CA HIS A 694 -15.58 -4.82 -15.34
C HIS A 694 -14.57 -4.96 -14.20
N GLU A 695 -13.85 -6.10 -14.17
CA GLU A 695 -12.67 -6.33 -13.34
C GLU A 695 -11.42 -6.30 -14.21
N HIS A 696 -10.61 -5.25 -14.06
CA HIS A 696 -9.43 -4.98 -14.88
C HIS A 696 -9.70 -5.24 -16.37
N TYR A 697 -8.93 -6.13 -17.00
CA TYR A 697 -9.03 -6.50 -18.42
C TYR A 697 -9.58 -7.92 -18.62
N VAL A 698 -9.66 -8.70 -17.54
CA VAL A 698 -10.04 -10.13 -17.56
C VAL A 698 -11.48 -10.30 -18.01
N THR A 699 -12.37 -9.44 -17.58
CA THR A 699 -13.80 -9.51 -17.89
C THR A 699 -14.13 -9.14 -19.33
N GLN A 700 -13.16 -8.67 -20.14
CA GLN A 700 -13.31 -8.55 -21.57
C GLN A 700 -13.46 -9.91 -22.30
N HIS A 701 -13.26 -11.01 -21.59
CA HIS A 701 -13.50 -12.39 -22.06
C HIS A 701 -14.84 -12.95 -21.57
N VAL A 702 -15.70 -12.14 -20.92
CA VAL A 702 -16.98 -12.56 -20.37
C VAL A 702 -18.14 -11.87 -21.10
N ASP A 703 -18.88 -12.63 -21.92
CA ASP A 703 -19.95 -12.13 -22.81
C ASP A 703 -20.94 -11.22 -22.10
N GLN A 704 -21.43 -11.62 -20.91
CA GLN A 704 -22.44 -10.87 -20.18
C GLN A 704 -21.94 -9.51 -19.71
N LEU A 705 -20.66 -9.44 -19.29
CA LEU A 705 -20.08 -8.19 -18.80
C LEU A 705 -19.73 -7.26 -19.96
N VAL A 706 -19.24 -7.82 -21.07
CA VAL A 706 -19.02 -7.06 -22.31
C VAL A 706 -20.36 -6.53 -22.89
N ALA A 707 -21.43 -7.31 -22.80
CA ALA A 707 -22.76 -6.84 -23.22
C ALA A 707 -23.29 -5.68 -22.36
N LEU A 708 -22.98 -5.66 -21.05
CA LEU A 708 -23.34 -4.56 -20.15
C LEU A 708 -22.56 -3.27 -20.42
N GLN A 709 -21.27 -3.39 -20.72
CA GLN A 709 -20.40 -2.25 -21.00
C GLN A 709 -19.40 -2.57 -22.12
N PRO A 710 -19.82 -2.45 -23.39
CA PRO A 710 -19.06 -2.98 -24.52
C PRO A 710 -17.95 -2.07 -25.03
N GLU A 711 -18.01 -0.75 -24.79
CA GLU A 711 -17.12 0.23 -25.36
C GLU A 711 -16.43 1.09 -24.30
N ALA A 712 -15.17 1.43 -24.57
CA ALA A 712 -14.47 2.45 -23.81
C ALA A 712 -15.09 3.84 -24.01
N PHE A 713 -15.08 4.62 -22.97
CA PHE A 713 -15.61 5.98 -23.00
C PHE A 713 -14.79 6.93 -22.13
N VAL A 714 -15.08 8.22 -22.26
CA VAL A 714 -14.57 9.26 -21.37
C VAL A 714 -15.73 10.03 -20.73
N GLU A 715 -15.70 10.25 -19.43
CA GLU A 715 -16.64 11.13 -18.73
C GLU A 715 -16.18 12.59 -18.90
N VAL A 716 -17.06 13.42 -19.45
CA VAL A 716 -16.80 14.84 -19.72
C VAL A 716 -17.78 15.69 -18.89
N PRO A 717 -17.30 16.67 -18.11
CA PRO A 717 -18.18 17.61 -17.39
C PRO A 717 -19.12 18.33 -18.37
N ALA A 718 -20.38 18.51 -17.95
CA ALA A 718 -21.41 19.09 -18.80
C ALA A 718 -21.04 20.50 -19.35
N GLU A 719 -20.38 21.31 -18.52
CA GLU A 719 -19.94 22.64 -18.95
C GLU A 719 -18.82 22.57 -19.99
N LEU A 720 -17.81 21.71 -19.80
CA LEU A 720 -16.74 21.48 -20.78
C LEU A 720 -17.31 20.92 -22.09
N ALA A 721 -18.24 19.98 -21.99
CA ALA A 721 -18.92 19.41 -23.14
C ALA A 721 -19.64 20.49 -23.97
N LYS A 722 -20.35 21.42 -23.29
CA LYS A 722 -21.00 22.57 -23.92
C LYS A 722 -19.97 23.50 -24.63
N GLU A 723 -18.88 23.82 -23.96
CA GLU A 723 -17.79 24.66 -24.50
C GLU A 723 -17.15 24.05 -25.77
N LYS A 724 -17.06 22.71 -25.81
CA LYS A 724 -16.45 21.97 -26.92
C LYS A 724 -17.43 21.47 -27.97
N GLY A 725 -18.74 21.71 -27.80
CA GLY A 725 -19.77 21.18 -28.71
C GLY A 725 -19.87 19.65 -28.68
N ILE A 726 -19.57 19.01 -27.53
CA ILE A 726 -19.60 17.56 -27.37
C ILE A 726 -20.94 17.14 -26.76
N ALA A 727 -21.57 16.12 -27.32
CA ALA A 727 -22.74 15.45 -26.76
C ALA A 727 -22.43 14.02 -26.34
N THR A 728 -23.26 13.45 -25.47
CA THR A 728 -23.14 12.02 -25.12
C THR A 728 -23.29 11.17 -26.37
N GLY A 729 -22.39 10.21 -26.59
CA GLY A 729 -22.33 9.34 -27.73
C GLY A 729 -21.42 9.86 -28.87
N ASP A 730 -21.01 11.13 -28.86
CA ASP A 730 -20.05 11.63 -29.83
C ASP A 730 -18.71 10.90 -29.70
N ARG A 731 -18.05 10.68 -30.86
CA ARG A 731 -16.66 10.25 -30.87
C ARG A 731 -15.76 11.44 -30.55
N VAL A 732 -14.85 11.20 -29.60
CA VAL A 732 -13.87 12.21 -29.18
C VAL A 732 -12.49 11.60 -29.15
N ARG A 733 -11.49 12.46 -29.38
CA ARG A 733 -10.08 12.13 -29.18
C ARG A 733 -9.61 12.79 -27.91
N VAL A 734 -9.15 11.96 -26.97
CA VAL A 734 -8.41 12.40 -25.78
C VAL A 734 -6.93 12.20 -26.06
N SER A 735 -6.12 13.23 -25.88
CA SER A 735 -4.67 13.17 -26.16
C SER A 735 -3.85 13.70 -25.00
N SER A 736 -2.68 13.12 -24.80
CA SER A 736 -1.62 13.61 -23.90
C SER A 736 -0.32 13.74 -24.67
N LYS A 737 0.75 14.16 -24.03
CA LYS A 737 2.09 14.20 -24.62
C LYS A 737 2.59 12.81 -25.08
N ARG A 738 2.02 11.73 -24.60
CA ARG A 738 2.46 10.33 -24.83
C ARG A 738 1.65 9.58 -25.86
N GLY A 739 0.37 9.89 -25.96
CA GLY A 739 -0.51 9.14 -26.84
C GLY A 739 -1.90 9.74 -26.94
N LYS A 740 -2.78 9.00 -27.55
CA LYS A 740 -4.18 9.37 -27.76
C LYS A 740 -5.10 8.18 -27.55
N LEU A 741 -6.36 8.48 -27.25
CA LEU A 741 -7.45 7.54 -27.07
C LEU A 741 -8.68 8.07 -27.82
N GLU A 742 -9.26 7.27 -28.73
CA GLU A 742 -10.45 7.64 -29.52
C GLU A 742 -11.65 6.82 -29.03
N VAL A 743 -12.56 7.46 -28.33
CA VAL A 743 -13.64 6.81 -27.57
C VAL A 743 -14.95 7.59 -27.64
N ARG A 744 -16.03 7.04 -27.06
CA ARG A 744 -17.27 7.77 -26.87
C ARG A 744 -17.19 8.75 -25.71
N ALA A 745 -17.85 9.89 -25.83
CA ALA A 745 -18.06 10.82 -24.73
C ALA A 745 -19.31 10.45 -23.96
N VAL A 746 -19.24 10.53 -22.64
CA VAL A 746 -20.37 10.49 -21.71
C VAL A 746 -20.40 11.83 -20.97
N VAL A 747 -21.31 12.69 -21.33
CA VAL A 747 -21.51 13.99 -20.66
C VAL A 747 -22.15 13.77 -19.30
N THR A 748 -21.53 14.27 -18.22
CA THR A 748 -21.98 13.95 -16.88
C THR A 748 -21.84 15.12 -15.90
N ALA A 749 -22.68 15.15 -14.87
CA ALA A 749 -22.57 16.02 -13.71
C ALA A 749 -21.72 15.42 -12.57
N ARG A 750 -21.25 14.17 -12.71
CA ARG A 750 -20.41 13.51 -11.70
C ARG A 750 -19.07 14.21 -11.52
N LEU A 751 -18.55 14.78 -12.58
CA LEU A 751 -17.39 15.66 -12.58
C LEU A 751 -17.87 17.09 -12.85
N GLY A 752 -17.14 18.07 -12.35
CA GLY A 752 -17.48 19.48 -12.55
C GLY A 752 -16.24 20.37 -12.49
N PRO A 753 -16.37 21.63 -12.88
CA PRO A 753 -15.28 22.57 -12.77
C PRO A 753 -14.90 22.83 -11.31
N LEU A 754 -13.64 23.15 -11.13
CA LEU A 754 -13.08 23.66 -9.87
C LEU A 754 -12.48 25.04 -10.14
N THR A 755 -12.51 25.91 -9.15
CA THR A 755 -11.72 27.15 -9.16
C THR A 755 -10.44 26.90 -8.38
N ILE A 756 -9.30 26.86 -9.08
CA ILE A 756 -7.99 26.59 -8.54
C ILE A 756 -7.11 27.82 -8.73
N ASP A 757 -6.68 28.43 -7.65
CA ASP A 757 -5.88 29.68 -7.67
C ASP A 757 -6.47 30.74 -8.63
N GLY A 758 -7.80 30.92 -8.59
CA GLY A 758 -8.54 31.82 -9.44
C GLY A 758 -8.77 31.37 -10.89
N LYS A 759 -8.26 30.21 -11.30
CA LYS A 759 -8.46 29.63 -12.64
C LYS A 759 -9.55 28.56 -12.63
N LYS A 760 -10.37 28.52 -13.70
CA LYS A 760 -11.33 27.44 -13.93
C LYS A 760 -10.60 26.21 -14.47
N VAL A 761 -10.65 25.12 -13.75
CA VAL A 761 -10.01 23.83 -14.11
C VAL A 761 -11.07 22.75 -14.25
N TYR A 762 -11.03 22.03 -15.38
CA TYR A 762 -11.87 20.87 -15.62
C TYR A 762 -11.12 19.57 -15.34
N GLN A 763 -11.83 18.60 -14.78
CA GLN A 763 -11.38 17.22 -14.64
C GLN A 763 -12.22 16.30 -15.51
N ILE A 764 -11.58 15.36 -16.22
CA ILE A 764 -12.26 14.32 -17.00
C ILE A 764 -11.93 12.94 -16.44
N GLY A 765 -12.85 12.00 -16.61
CA GLY A 765 -12.73 10.65 -16.06
C GLY A 765 -12.51 9.60 -17.15
N ILE A 766 -11.51 8.73 -16.98
CA ILE A 766 -11.16 7.70 -17.96
C ILE A 766 -11.21 6.32 -17.29
N PRO A 767 -12.18 5.46 -17.62
CA PRO A 767 -12.17 4.09 -17.14
C PRO A 767 -11.09 3.27 -17.85
N ILE A 768 -10.53 2.26 -17.16
CA ILE A 768 -9.29 1.60 -17.59
C ILE A 768 -9.47 0.19 -18.19
N HIS A 769 -10.68 -0.32 -18.33
CA HIS A 769 -10.94 -1.77 -18.48
C HIS A 769 -10.75 -2.35 -19.88
N TRP A 770 -10.29 -1.58 -20.86
CA TRP A 770 -10.18 -2.02 -22.25
C TRP A 770 -8.75 -2.15 -22.73
N GLY A 771 -8.60 -2.87 -23.82
CA GLY A 771 -7.38 -3.09 -24.56
C GLY A 771 -7.70 -3.45 -26.00
N PHE A 772 -6.89 -4.30 -26.63
CA PHE A 772 -7.08 -4.79 -27.98
C PHE A 772 -7.24 -6.33 -28.04
N VAL A 773 -7.45 -6.98 -26.91
CA VAL A 773 -7.70 -8.42 -26.76
C VAL A 773 -8.93 -8.63 -25.91
N GLY A 774 -9.76 -9.60 -26.29
CA GLY A 774 -11.06 -9.90 -25.70
C GLY A 774 -12.17 -10.01 -26.73
N ILE A 775 -13.42 -10.05 -26.32
CA ILE A 775 -14.57 -10.24 -27.21
C ILE A 775 -14.75 -9.03 -28.14
N ASN A 776 -14.62 -7.82 -27.63
CA ASN A 776 -14.70 -6.58 -28.39
C ASN A 776 -13.30 -6.02 -28.68
N THR A 777 -12.60 -6.62 -29.63
CA THR A 777 -11.17 -6.40 -29.87
C THR A 777 -10.82 -5.47 -31.01
N SER A 778 -11.82 -4.89 -31.67
CA SER A 778 -11.57 -4.11 -32.91
C SER A 778 -10.94 -2.73 -32.69
N GLN A 779 -10.72 -2.33 -31.46
CA GLN A 779 -10.30 -0.99 -31.08
C GLN A 779 -9.06 -0.98 -30.18
N HIS A 780 -8.23 0.02 -30.37
CA HIS A 780 -7.08 0.31 -29.53
C HIS A 780 -7.50 1.21 -28.35
N TRP A 781 -7.92 0.62 -27.24
CA TRP A 781 -8.44 1.37 -26.08
C TRP A 781 -7.56 1.24 -24.84
N LEU A 782 -6.27 1.51 -24.97
CA LEU A 782 -5.33 1.51 -23.84
C LEU A 782 -5.35 2.87 -23.12
N ALA A 783 -6.14 3.01 -22.07
CA ALA A 783 -6.26 4.25 -21.30
C ALA A 783 -4.90 4.74 -20.77
N ASN A 784 -4.00 3.83 -20.41
CA ASN A 784 -2.67 4.16 -19.92
C ASN A 784 -1.67 4.61 -21.00
N ALA A 785 -2.03 4.60 -22.27
CA ALA A 785 -1.28 5.34 -23.28
C ALA A 785 -1.21 6.86 -23.00
N LEU A 786 -2.12 7.36 -22.15
CA LEU A 786 -2.18 8.76 -21.73
C LEU A 786 -1.37 9.08 -20.47
N THR A 787 -1.04 8.10 -19.64
CA THR A 787 -0.44 8.30 -18.31
C THR A 787 1.08 8.43 -18.36
N PRO A 788 1.71 9.22 -17.46
CA PRO A 788 3.15 9.45 -17.47
C PRO A 788 3.97 8.28 -16.87
N PHE A 789 5.14 8.01 -17.44
CA PHE A 789 6.09 7.00 -16.97
C PHE A 789 6.99 7.59 -15.87
N VAL A 790 6.44 7.74 -14.68
CA VAL A 790 7.09 8.36 -13.51
C VAL A 790 6.60 7.68 -12.22
N GLY A 791 7.48 7.56 -11.24
CA GLY A 791 7.19 6.88 -9.97
C GLY A 791 7.33 7.78 -8.74
N ASP A 792 6.62 7.42 -7.69
CA ASP A 792 6.80 7.95 -6.34
C ASP A 792 8.24 7.71 -5.85
N ALA A 793 8.80 8.67 -5.12
CA ALA A 793 10.19 8.63 -4.67
C ALA A 793 10.50 7.44 -3.73
N SER A 794 9.54 7.07 -2.90
CA SER A 794 9.71 6.03 -1.88
C SER A 794 9.25 4.64 -2.34
N SER A 795 8.12 4.57 -3.05
CA SER A 795 7.46 3.32 -3.43
C SER A 795 7.61 2.93 -4.89
N ARG A 796 8.07 3.83 -5.75
CA ARG A 796 8.06 3.69 -7.23
C ARG A 796 6.66 3.49 -7.83
N THR A 797 5.61 3.73 -7.07
CA THR A 797 4.23 3.62 -7.59
C THR A 797 4.01 4.62 -8.71
N PRO A 798 3.46 4.19 -9.87
CA PRO A 798 3.22 5.06 -11.00
C PRO A 798 2.13 6.12 -10.76
N GLU A 799 2.21 7.23 -11.50
CA GLU A 799 1.17 8.25 -11.56
C GLU A 799 0.05 7.84 -12.52
N PHE A 800 -1.14 7.58 -12.00
CA PHE A 800 -2.31 7.21 -12.81
C PHE A 800 -3.52 8.13 -12.59
N LYS A 801 -3.44 9.05 -11.64
CA LYS A 801 -4.61 9.79 -11.18
C LYS A 801 -4.59 11.28 -11.48
N ALA A 802 -3.43 11.83 -11.78
CA ALA A 802 -3.30 13.24 -12.09
C ALA A 802 -2.32 13.44 -13.28
N PHE A 803 -2.86 13.63 -14.46
CA PHE A 803 -2.11 13.88 -15.68
C PHE A 803 -2.90 14.82 -16.59
N LEU A 804 -2.20 15.49 -17.51
CA LEU A 804 -2.81 16.47 -18.40
C LEU A 804 -3.17 15.89 -19.76
N VAL A 805 -4.36 16.28 -20.23
CA VAL A 805 -4.88 15.89 -21.55
C VAL A 805 -5.56 17.04 -22.27
N ASN A 806 -5.74 16.89 -23.59
CA ASN A 806 -6.69 17.64 -24.38
C ASN A 806 -7.82 16.73 -24.84
N ILE A 807 -8.98 17.30 -25.16
CA ILE A 807 -10.14 16.59 -25.71
C ILE A 807 -10.71 17.35 -26.90
N GLU A 808 -11.01 16.64 -27.98
CA GLU A 808 -11.54 17.18 -29.23
C GLU A 808 -12.66 16.29 -29.74
N LYS A 809 -13.72 16.91 -30.28
CA LYS A 809 -14.75 16.21 -31.05
C LYS A 809 -14.16 15.78 -32.38
N MET A 810 -14.42 14.53 -32.81
CA MET A 810 -13.96 13.97 -34.06
C MET A 810 -14.99 14.20 -35.17
#